data_49449d2d701c4c5ed30c891fa819bcd5
#
_entry.id   49449d2d701c4c5ed30c891fa819bcd5
#
_cell.length_a   1.000
_cell.length_b   1.000
_cell.length_c   1.000
_cell.angle_alpha   90.00
_cell.angle_beta   90.00
_cell.angle_gamma   90.00
#
_symmetry.space_group_name_H-M   'P 1'
#
loop_
_entity.id
_entity.type
_entity.pdbx_description
1 polymer ?
#
loop_
_entity_poly.entity_id
_entity_poly.type
_entity_poly.pdbx_seq_one_letter_code
_entity_poly.pdbx_strand_id
1 'polypeptide(L)'
;MTSERSKRRKIAEVVSKLFQESSTLNIQNQDVYPYSSNMFFDSSYLHGIREQVDSNLEPNEFLTNSNYSNNSLAVMETEISEIENNKNTIELLTDDSNEWSPESFISDDYKSDKSNDSEKLPHKLANWALSFNITYAALNSLLPLLREYGLSLPKDSRTLLHTPQNIDTKIVAGGEYYYFSMQYWLLIMFKNNSIESNNNQLTIHINIDGIPIFTSSSTSLWPILGTLIEAGAIVFPIAIYCGDKKPNSIHEYLEDFLVEIKALTENGFTHENVKYDVKLAAVICDAPARAFVKCIKGHNGYNCCERCVQKGEWCGKIILPHTSATLRTDSDFRYQNSLEHHIGVSPLIELGFDMISKFPLDYMHLVCLGVVRRIINLWLNGPRSCKLSQNTVNILSDRFFQIRCYIPKEFSRKPRSLSDFRHWKATELRLFLIYTGPVVLKGLLEPKFYSNFLDLSVAIRILLCPILLKNYIGLARQLLTYFVQSFGKLYGKDQLVYNVHFLIHLADDAVNFGVLDKCSSFKYENYLGQLKKLVHRPQQPCSQIVRRIFEGCLKEDRHHIHQLKFSIQHVDGPITIALRHCLQFKNYQGFKCFVSATDGNNYFEVAKKIGLVRNIIQIKTGESCDGLVMFEEFAALESFFTDPLSSNNLSIFYASKMTGINKIYPLSDINIKYLQIPYKSGFIVMRQLHL
;
A
#
# COMPACT_ATOMS: atom_id res chain seq x y z
N MET A 1 -9.38 34.22 9.42
CA MET A 1 -9.21 33.05 8.53
C MET A 1 -9.79 33.37 7.14
N THR A 2 -8.96 33.74 6.19
CA THR A 2 -9.39 33.95 4.81
C THR A 2 -9.51 32.59 4.12
N SER A 3 -10.70 32.29 3.56
CA SER A 3 -10.99 31.00 2.95
C SER A 3 -10.02 30.70 1.81
N GLU A 4 -9.70 29.42 1.64
CA GLU A 4 -8.83 28.91 0.54
C GLU A 4 -9.29 29.37 -0.85
N ARG A 5 -10.62 29.60 -1.00
CA ARG A 5 -11.25 30.18 -2.17
C ARG A 5 -10.82 31.65 -2.44
N SER A 6 -10.58 32.43 -1.39
CA SER A 6 -10.07 33.81 -1.50
C SER A 6 -8.60 33.84 -1.91
N LYS A 7 -7.80 32.87 -1.43
CA LYS A 7 -6.38 32.71 -1.85
C LYS A 7 -6.26 32.33 -3.31
N ARG A 8 -7.06 31.36 -3.77
CA ARG A 8 -7.11 30.95 -5.19
C ARG A 8 -7.52 32.09 -6.12
N ARG A 9 -8.46 32.94 -5.67
CA ARG A 9 -8.91 34.11 -6.45
C ARG A 9 -7.81 35.16 -6.59
N LYS A 10 -7.01 35.43 -5.55
CA LYS A 10 -5.87 36.36 -5.60
C LYS A 10 -4.75 35.84 -6.50
N ILE A 11 -4.44 34.55 -6.44
CA ILE A 11 -3.43 33.94 -7.33
C ILE A 11 -3.88 33.99 -8.78
N ALA A 12 -5.15 33.67 -9.06
CA ALA A 12 -5.70 33.77 -10.42
C ALA A 12 -5.67 35.21 -10.95
N GLU A 13 -5.86 36.19 -10.10
CA GLU A 13 -5.81 37.61 -10.45
C GLU A 13 -4.37 38.09 -10.77
N VAL A 14 -3.39 37.64 -10.01
CA VAL A 14 -1.97 37.91 -10.27
C VAL A 14 -1.50 37.21 -11.57
N VAL A 15 -1.88 35.95 -11.76
CA VAL A 15 -1.59 35.21 -12.99
C VAL A 15 -2.28 35.85 -14.19
N SER A 16 -3.54 36.27 -14.08
CA SER A 16 -4.28 36.97 -15.15
C SER A 16 -3.64 38.31 -15.54
N LYS A 17 -3.15 39.09 -14.56
CA LYS A 17 -2.41 40.33 -14.85
C LYS A 17 -1.10 40.05 -15.57
N LEU A 18 -0.35 39.04 -15.18
CA LEU A 18 0.90 38.62 -15.82
C LEU A 18 0.67 38.12 -17.26
N PHE A 19 -0.49 37.47 -17.53
CA PHE A 19 -0.87 37.06 -18.89
C PHE A 19 -1.31 38.23 -19.75
N GLN A 20 -1.96 39.26 -19.20
CA GLN A 20 -2.34 40.46 -19.95
C GLN A 20 -1.11 41.28 -20.36
N GLU A 21 -0.07 41.35 -19.52
CA GLU A 21 1.19 42.00 -19.83
C GLU A 21 2.03 41.25 -20.88
N SER A 22 1.89 39.91 -20.97
CA SER A 22 2.59 39.10 -21.98
C SER A 22 1.86 39.05 -23.33
N SER A 23 0.56 39.24 -23.37
CA SER A 23 -0.24 39.24 -24.62
C SER A 23 -0.13 40.53 -25.42
N THR A 24 0.38 41.61 -24.87
CA THR A 24 0.63 42.86 -25.61
C THR A 24 1.91 42.83 -26.45
N LEU A 25 2.68 41.72 -26.43
CA LEU A 25 3.97 41.61 -27.15
C LEU A 25 4.00 40.58 -28.31
N ASN A 26 2.88 39.94 -28.65
CA ASN A 26 2.85 39.05 -29.82
C ASN A 26 1.46 39.03 -30.50
N ILE A 27 1.22 40.01 -31.36
CA ILE A 27 0.23 39.93 -32.44
C ILE A 27 1.01 39.79 -33.73
N GLN A 28 1.17 38.56 -34.23
CA GLN A 28 1.15 38.24 -35.66
C GLN A 28 1.26 36.73 -35.84
N ASN A 29 0.20 36.21 -36.39
CA ASN A 29 -0.04 35.05 -37.24
C ASN A 29 -1.02 34.02 -36.71
N GLN A 30 -2.13 34.05 -37.45
CA GLN A 30 -3.29 33.20 -37.47
C GLN A 30 -2.90 31.77 -37.89
N ASP A 31 -3.56 30.73 -37.30
CA ASP A 31 -4.50 29.91 -38.06
C ASP A 31 -5.28 28.99 -37.09
N VAL A 32 -6.59 29.05 -37.25
CA VAL A 32 -7.59 28.33 -36.46
C VAL A 32 -7.99 27.07 -37.19
N TYR A 33 -7.95 25.90 -36.50
CA TYR A 33 -8.76 24.76 -36.92
C TYR A 33 -9.54 24.19 -35.71
N PRO A 34 -10.85 23.89 -35.90
CA PRO A 34 -11.74 23.41 -34.86
C PRO A 34 -11.66 21.87 -34.75
N TYR A 35 -11.52 21.37 -33.54
CA TYR A 35 -11.67 19.94 -33.25
C TYR A 35 -13.16 19.60 -33.09
N SER A 36 -13.70 18.83 -34.03
CA SER A 36 -14.96 18.14 -33.89
C SER A 36 -14.79 16.81 -33.19
N SER A 37 -15.61 16.60 -32.19
CA SER A 37 -15.80 15.36 -31.47
C SER A 37 -16.44 14.30 -32.34
N ASN A 38 -15.73 13.29 -32.79
CA ASN A 38 -16.29 11.98 -33.15
C ASN A 38 -15.15 10.95 -33.17
N MET A 39 -14.96 10.19 -32.10
CA MET A 39 -14.18 8.96 -32.13
C MET A 39 -15.13 7.81 -32.38
N PHE A 40 -15.11 7.29 -33.60
CA PHE A 40 -15.65 5.98 -33.92
C PHE A 40 -14.73 4.90 -33.35
N PHE A 41 -15.31 3.96 -32.60
CA PHE A 41 -14.64 2.75 -32.16
C PHE A 41 -14.45 1.82 -33.35
N ASP A 42 -13.22 1.47 -33.66
CA ASP A 42 -12.92 0.40 -34.62
C ASP A 42 -13.11 -0.96 -33.94
N SER A 43 -14.16 -1.67 -34.37
CA SER A 43 -14.61 -2.96 -33.84
C SER A 43 -13.79 -4.17 -34.34
N SER A 44 -12.77 -3.96 -35.16
CA SER A 44 -12.06 -5.05 -35.85
C SER A 44 -11.14 -5.87 -34.94
N TYR A 45 -10.74 -5.33 -33.78
CA TYR A 45 -9.82 -6.04 -32.86
C TYR A 45 -10.51 -7.05 -31.92
N LEU A 46 -11.82 -6.89 -31.72
CA LEU A 46 -12.61 -7.84 -30.92
C LEU A 46 -12.98 -9.12 -31.68
N HIS A 47 -12.89 -9.11 -33.01
CA HIS A 47 -13.24 -10.29 -33.83
C HIS A 47 -12.18 -11.39 -33.73
N GLY A 48 -10.88 -11.08 -33.66
CA GLY A 48 -9.82 -12.08 -33.55
C GLY A 48 -9.78 -12.86 -32.24
N ILE A 49 -10.38 -12.31 -31.19
CA ILE A 49 -10.48 -12.99 -29.87
C ILE A 49 -11.82 -13.75 -29.75
N ARG A 50 -12.85 -13.34 -30.50
CA ARG A 50 -14.18 -13.99 -30.50
C ARG A 50 -14.17 -15.34 -31.25
N GLU A 51 -13.40 -15.49 -32.30
CA GLU A 51 -13.41 -16.72 -33.10
C GLU A 51 -12.79 -17.95 -32.42
N GLN A 52 -12.11 -17.78 -31.28
CA GLN A 52 -11.57 -18.92 -30.50
C GLN A 52 -12.39 -19.30 -29.27
N VAL A 53 -13.46 -18.56 -28.94
CA VAL A 53 -14.26 -18.78 -27.72
C VAL A 53 -15.72 -19.18 -28.03
N ASP A 54 -16.23 -18.93 -29.23
CA ASP A 54 -17.65 -19.07 -29.58
C ASP A 54 -18.04 -20.44 -30.19
N SER A 55 -17.36 -21.53 -29.87
CA SER A 55 -17.84 -22.84 -30.32
C SER A 55 -18.62 -23.68 -29.31
N ASN A 56 -18.93 -23.18 -28.12
CA ASN A 56 -19.82 -23.92 -27.19
C ASN A 56 -20.38 -23.00 -26.09
N LEU A 57 -21.48 -22.32 -26.34
CA LEU A 57 -22.44 -21.90 -25.30
C LEU A 57 -23.63 -21.16 -25.97
N GLU A 58 -24.77 -21.84 -26.01
CA GLU A 58 -26.06 -21.21 -26.38
C GLU A 58 -26.57 -20.27 -25.29
N PRO A 59 -27.32 -19.20 -25.65
CA PRO A 59 -27.82 -18.23 -24.69
C PRO A 59 -29.12 -18.68 -24.04
N ASN A 60 -29.18 -18.78 -22.73
CA ASN A 60 -30.42 -18.90 -21.99
C ASN A 60 -30.85 -17.53 -21.46
N GLU A 61 -32.06 -17.21 -21.81
CA GLU A 61 -32.86 -16.02 -21.50
C GLU A 61 -33.04 -15.81 -19.98
N PHE A 62 -32.81 -14.60 -19.52
CA PHE A 62 -33.32 -14.14 -18.22
C PHE A 62 -34.62 -13.38 -18.42
N LEU A 63 -35.74 -14.08 -18.16
CA LEU A 63 -37.04 -13.49 -17.95
C LEU A 63 -37.19 -13.00 -16.51
N THR A 64 -37.56 -11.74 -16.40
CA THR A 64 -38.09 -11.09 -15.21
C THR A 64 -39.36 -11.77 -14.72
N ASN A 65 -39.43 -12.08 -13.43
CA ASN A 65 -40.72 -12.18 -12.73
C ASN A 65 -40.60 -11.70 -11.28
N SER A 66 -41.20 -10.57 -11.06
CA SER A 66 -41.69 -10.10 -9.77
C SER A 66 -42.95 -10.93 -9.41
N ASN A 67 -43.03 -11.38 -8.18
CA ASN A 67 -44.19 -11.63 -7.33
C ASN A 67 -44.05 -12.92 -6.52
N TYR A 68 -43.69 -12.77 -5.25
CA TYR A 68 -44.26 -13.65 -4.22
C TYR A 68 -44.57 -12.82 -2.96
N SER A 69 -45.85 -12.84 -2.70
CA SER A 69 -46.61 -12.26 -1.62
C SER A 69 -46.30 -12.86 -0.25
N ASN A 70 -46.45 -11.98 0.74
CA ASN A 70 -46.72 -12.26 2.15
C ASN A 70 -47.55 -13.55 2.41
N ASN A 71 -47.00 -14.45 3.24
CA ASN A 71 -47.76 -15.21 4.27
C ASN A 71 -46.80 -16.17 4.95
N SER A 72 -46.37 -15.80 6.17
CA SER A 72 -46.09 -16.71 7.30
C SER A 72 -45.46 -15.91 8.46
N LEU A 73 -46.26 -14.96 8.95
CA LEU A 73 -46.10 -14.36 10.27
C LEU A 73 -47.34 -14.84 11.08
N ALA A 74 -47.27 -16.01 11.64
CA ALA A 74 -48.12 -16.48 12.71
C ALA A 74 -47.75 -17.95 12.97
N VAL A 75 -46.84 -18.20 13.86
CA VAL A 75 -46.66 -19.34 14.79
C VAL A 75 -45.23 -19.20 15.33
N MET A 76 -45.07 -18.48 16.41
CA MET A 76 -44.04 -18.60 17.46
C MET A 76 -44.11 -17.38 18.42
N GLU A 77 -45.35 -17.09 18.85
CA GLU A 77 -45.58 -16.31 20.09
C GLU A 77 -46.26 -17.22 21.10
N THR A 78 -45.52 -18.15 21.66
CA THR A 78 -45.83 -18.82 22.93
C THR A 78 -44.62 -19.68 23.29
N GLU A 79 -43.66 -19.06 23.94
CA GLU A 79 -42.64 -19.67 24.82
C GLU A 79 -41.57 -18.66 25.23
N ILE A 80 -41.99 -17.46 25.66
CA ILE A 80 -41.13 -16.54 26.43
C ILE A 80 -41.98 -15.96 27.56
N SER A 81 -42.26 -16.77 28.58
CA SER A 81 -42.81 -16.29 29.85
C SER A 81 -42.47 -17.20 31.02
N GLU A 82 -41.27 -17.73 31.10
CA GLU A 82 -40.79 -18.39 32.33
C GLU A 82 -39.25 -18.35 32.43
N ILE A 83 -38.60 -17.17 32.45
CA ILE A 83 -37.28 -16.98 33.06
C ILE A 83 -37.13 -15.48 33.44
N GLU A 84 -38.02 -15.00 34.28
CA GLU A 84 -37.81 -13.85 35.14
C GLU A 84 -38.13 -14.30 36.57
N ASN A 85 -37.13 -14.83 37.26
CA ASN A 85 -37.03 -14.81 38.72
C ASN A 85 -35.87 -15.73 39.17
N ASN A 86 -34.66 -15.22 39.17
CA ASN A 86 -33.62 -15.58 40.13
C ASN A 86 -32.52 -14.52 40.14
N LYS A 87 -32.82 -13.40 40.77
CA LYS A 87 -31.82 -12.55 41.39
C LYS A 87 -31.56 -13.08 42.77
N ASN A 88 -30.48 -13.82 42.97
CA ASN A 88 -29.87 -13.95 44.27
C ASN A 88 -28.35 -14.15 44.10
N THR A 89 -27.62 -13.07 44.42
CA THR A 89 -26.46 -13.03 45.30
C THR A 89 -25.36 -14.08 45.02
N ILE A 90 -24.38 -13.69 44.26
CA ILE A 90 -23.03 -14.22 44.41
C ILE A 90 -22.16 -13.04 44.88
N GLU A 91 -21.87 -12.99 46.20
CA GLU A 91 -20.76 -12.26 46.75
C GLU A 91 -19.48 -12.84 46.20
N LEU A 92 -18.85 -12.13 45.31
CA LEU A 92 -17.47 -12.43 44.88
C LEU A 92 -16.51 -11.85 45.92
N LEU A 93 -15.81 -12.75 46.56
CA LEU A 93 -14.60 -12.49 47.31
C LEU A 93 -13.63 -11.71 46.41
N THR A 94 -13.34 -10.49 46.78
CA THR A 94 -12.30 -9.65 46.18
C THR A 94 -10.96 -10.18 46.64
N ASP A 95 -10.31 -10.95 45.78
CA ASP A 95 -8.86 -11.16 45.83
C ASP A 95 -8.18 -9.94 45.20
N ASP A 96 -7.27 -9.34 45.95
CA ASP A 96 -6.41 -8.23 45.56
C ASP A 96 -5.45 -8.69 44.42
N SER A 97 -5.92 -8.76 43.19
CA SER A 97 -5.07 -8.74 42.03
C SER A 97 -5.12 -7.38 41.36
N ASN A 98 -4.02 -6.63 41.51
CA ASN A 98 -3.77 -5.39 40.79
C ASN A 98 -4.00 -5.60 39.27
N GLU A 99 -5.21 -5.40 38.83
CA GLU A 99 -5.54 -5.32 37.40
C GLU A 99 -4.90 -4.06 36.86
N TRP A 100 -3.86 -4.28 36.07
CA TRP A 100 -3.19 -3.26 35.29
C TRP A 100 -4.11 -2.83 34.13
N SER A 101 -4.93 -1.80 34.33
CA SER A 101 -5.72 -1.25 33.25
C SER A 101 -4.88 -0.31 32.39
N PRO A 102 -5.01 -0.33 31.07
CA PRO A 102 -4.34 0.63 30.18
C PRO A 102 -4.63 2.09 30.49
N GLU A 103 -5.73 2.37 31.23
CA GLU A 103 -6.15 3.70 31.65
C GLU A 103 -5.19 4.36 32.65
N SER A 104 -4.37 3.60 33.38
CA SER A 104 -3.39 4.13 34.33
C SER A 104 -2.20 4.88 33.71
N PHE A 105 -2.01 4.76 32.39
CA PHE A 105 -0.97 5.51 31.65
C PHE A 105 -1.46 6.81 31.02
N ILE A 106 -2.75 7.07 31.03
CA ILE A 106 -3.32 8.36 30.63
C ILE A 106 -3.50 9.18 31.87
N SER A 107 -2.41 9.74 32.38
CA SER A 107 -2.53 10.77 33.43
C SER A 107 -3.19 12.01 32.85
N ASP A 108 -4.30 12.44 33.46
CA ASP A 108 -5.10 13.62 33.11
C ASP A 108 -4.36 14.97 33.26
N ASP A 109 -3.02 14.98 33.34
CA ASP A 109 -2.20 16.15 33.62
C ASP A 109 -1.73 16.93 32.36
N TYR A 110 -2.56 17.03 31.34
CA TYR A 110 -2.32 18.00 30.26
C TYR A 110 -3.40 19.07 30.19
N LYS A 111 -3.62 19.77 31.32
CA LYS A 111 -4.22 21.11 31.24
C LYS A 111 -3.16 22.08 30.74
N SER A 112 -3.48 22.75 29.65
CA SER A 112 -2.69 23.82 29.05
C SER A 112 -2.52 24.99 30.04
N ASP A 113 -1.38 25.06 30.72
CA ASP A 113 -0.94 26.27 31.41
C ASP A 113 0.47 26.66 30.93
N LYS A 114 0.64 27.95 30.72
CA LYS A 114 1.89 28.63 30.38
C LYS A 114 2.92 28.41 31.52
N SER A 115 3.65 27.29 31.48
CA SER A 115 4.69 26.97 32.46
C SER A 115 6.03 26.67 31.79
N ASN A 116 7.02 27.36 32.25
CA ASN A 116 8.48 27.20 32.27
C ASN A 116 9.16 26.32 31.19
N ASP A 117 10.09 26.93 30.46
CA ASP A 117 10.98 26.27 29.45
C ASP A 117 11.79 25.08 30.00
N SER A 118 11.96 24.97 31.33
CA SER A 118 12.67 23.85 31.99
C SER A 118 11.93 22.51 31.91
N GLU A 119 10.57 22.51 31.90
CA GLU A 119 9.77 21.30 31.80
C GLU A 119 9.71 20.75 30.35
N LYS A 120 9.95 21.60 29.37
CA LYS A 120 9.92 21.25 27.96
C LYS A 120 11.18 20.52 27.48
N LEU A 121 12.32 20.67 28.14
CA LEU A 121 13.60 20.11 27.71
C LEU A 121 13.65 18.57 27.77
N PRO A 122 13.25 17.89 28.87
CA PRO A 122 13.21 16.43 28.95
C PRO A 122 12.35 15.85 27.86
N HIS A 123 11.15 16.42 27.61
CA HIS A 123 10.25 15.97 26.56
C HIS A 123 10.84 16.17 25.15
N LYS A 124 11.45 17.32 24.86
CA LYS A 124 12.14 17.56 23.57
C LYS A 124 13.31 16.57 23.36
N LEU A 125 14.06 16.27 24.42
CA LEU A 125 15.18 15.33 24.37
C LEU A 125 14.69 13.90 24.16
N ALA A 126 13.60 13.49 24.83
CA ALA A 126 12.97 12.20 24.63
C ALA A 126 12.48 12.05 23.17
N ASN A 127 11.76 13.03 22.64
CA ASN A 127 11.30 13.04 21.26
C ASN A 127 12.44 12.99 20.24
N TRP A 128 13.53 13.70 20.50
CA TRP A 128 14.73 13.63 19.68
C TRP A 128 15.34 12.21 19.71
N ALA A 129 15.52 11.65 20.91
CA ALA A 129 16.10 10.34 21.10
C ALA A 129 15.30 9.23 20.39
N LEU A 130 13.98 9.27 20.50
CA LEU A 130 13.06 8.34 19.85
C LEU A 130 13.07 8.53 18.32
N SER A 131 13.15 9.77 17.83
CA SER A 131 13.14 10.08 16.39
C SER A 131 14.41 9.63 15.67
N PHE A 132 15.55 9.65 16.35
CA PHE A 132 16.83 9.23 15.81
C PHE A 132 17.28 7.86 16.30
N ASN A 133 16.38 7.09 16.98
CA ASN A 133 16.67 5.77 17.52
C ASN A 133 17.96 5.73 18.38
N ILE A 134 18.15 6.73 19.24
CA ILE A 134 19.32 6.82 20.12
C ILE A 134 19.29 5.66 21.11
N THR A 135 20.44 5.00 21.30
CA THR A 135 20.53 3.88 22.22
C THR A 135 20.50 4.33 23.68
N TYR A 136 20.02 3.46 24.58
CA TYR A 136 20.08 3.75 26.03
C TYR A 136 21.49 4.04 26.51
N ALA A 137 22.50 3.32 25.96
CA ALA A 137 23.90 3.56 26.32
C ALA A 137 24.33 5.00 25.97
N ALA A 138 23.99 5.46 24.77
CA ALA A 138 24.31 6.83 24.35
C ALA A 138 23.58 7.88 25.20
N LEU A 139 22.27 7.66 25.50
CA LEU A 139 21.51 8.55 26.39
C LEU A 139 22.09 8.57 27.81
N ASN A 140 22.41 7.39 28.37
CA ASN A 140 22.98 7.29 29.70
C ASN A 140 24.36 7.93 29.81
N SER A 141 25.11 8.07 28.71
CA SER A 141 26.35 8.83 28.69
C SER A 141 26.13 10.35 28.53
N LEU A 142 25.09 10.76 27.83
CA LEU A 142 24.77 12.17 27.56
C LEU A 142 24.10 12.84 28.79
N LEU A 143 23.15 12.17 29.44
CA LEU A 143 22.37 12.75 30.55
C LEU A 143 23.24 13.28 31.70
N PRO A 144 24.27 12.56 32.20
CA PRO A 144 25.18 13.10 33.22
C PRO A 144 25.86 14.38 32.77
N LEU A 145 26.42 14.41 31.56
CA LEU A 145 27.08 15.59 31.01
C LEU A 145 26.15 16.80 30.99
N LEU A 146 24.94 16.66 30.50
CA LEU A 146 23.97 17.75 30.47
C LEU A 146 23.58 18.23 31.88
N ARG A 147 23.51 17.32 32.85
CA ARG A 147 23.22 17.65 34.27
C ARG A 147 24.38 18.40 34.93
N GLU A 148 25.63 18.12 34.58
CA GLU A 148 26.82 18.88 35.06
C GLU A 148 26.75 20.35 34.62
N TYR A 149 26.09 20.66 33.51
CA TYR A 149 25.82 22.03 33.05
C TYR A 149 24.54 22.64 33.64
N GLY A 150 24.01 22.04 34.70
CA GLY A 150 22.87 22.59 35.45
C GLY A 150 21.49 22.33 34.85
N LEU A 151 21.39 21.44 33.83
CA LEU A 151 20.10 21.12 33.24
C LEU A 151 19.33 20.09 34.07
N SER A 152 18.07 20.40 34.38
CA SER A 152 17.17 19.48 35.12
C SER A 152 16.72 18.33 34.22
N LEU A 153 17.44 17.21 34.26
CA LEU A 153 17.18 16.02 33.46
C LEU A 153 17.18 14.75 34.32
N PRO A 154 16.44 13.69 33.92
CA PRO A 154 16.45 12.41 34.60
C PRO A 154 17.87 11.80 34.67
N LYS A 155 18.07 10.92 35.65
CA LYS A 155 19.38 10.26 35.85
C LYS A 155 19.71 9.26 34.75
N ASP A 156 18.70 8.61 34.18
CA ASP A 156 18.87 7.55 33.21
C ASP A 156 17.86 7.65 32.05
N SER A 157 18.17 6.96 30.97
CA SER A 157 17.40 6.97 29.74
C SER A 157 16.01 6.36 29.87
N ARG A 158 15.79 5.40 30.76
CA ARG A 158 14.49 4.75 30.94
C ARG A 158 13.51 5.69 31.58
N THR A 159 13.96 6.43 32.61
CA THR A 159 13.17 7.49 33.24
C THR A 159 12.84 8.59 32.24
N LEU A 160 13.82 9.02 31.41
CA LEU A 160 13.60 10.02 30.36
C LEU A 160 12.56 9.56 29.32
N LEU A 161 12.59 8.30 28.94
CA LEU A 161 11.73 7.72 27.90
C LEU A 161 10.45 7.10 28.49
N HIS A 162 10.20 7.23 29.79
CA HIS A 162 9.08 6.60 30.51
C HIS A 162 8.95 5.11 30.18
N THR A 163 10.08 4.40 30.11
CA THR A 163 10.11 2.97 29.78
C THR A 163 9.35 2.16 30.81
N PRO A 164 8.35 1.35 30.43
CA PRO A 164 7.65 0.47 31.36
C PRO A 164 8.62 -0.48 32.07
N GLN A 165 8.55 -0.55 33.40
CA GLN A 165 9.42 -1.41 34.19
C GLN A 165 9.03 -2.88 34.03
N ASN A 166 7.75 -3.17 34.21
CA ASN A 166 7.18 -4.51 34.08
C ASN A 166 6.41 -4.62 32.76
N ILE A 167 6.61 -5.71 32.05
CA ILE A 167 5.84 -6.10 30.87
C ILE A 167 5.36 -7.52 31.15
N ASP A 168 4.07 -7.68 31.34
CA ASP A 168 3.47 -8.98 31.62
C ASP A 168 3.22 -9.72 30.31
N THR A 169 4.26 -10.40 29.82
CA THR A 169 4.11 -11.33 28.72
C THR A 169 3.59 -12.66 29.24
N LYS A 170 2.62 -13.26 28.52
CA LYS A 170 2.12 -14.60 28.81
C LYS A 170 2.70 -15.62 27.81
N ILE A 171 2.68 -16.91 28.19
CA ILE A 171 3.02 -17.98 27.26
C ILE A 171 1.74 -18.44 26.59
N VAL A 172 1.69 -18.26 25.26
CA VAL A 172 0.54 -18.61 24.42
C VAL A 172 1.03 -19.41 23.23
N ALA A 173 0.37 -20.51 22.91
CA ALA A 173 0.68 -21.33 21.74
C ALA A 173 2.18 -21.68 21.59
N GLY A 174 2.91 -21.82 22.71
CA GLY A 174 4.31 -22.22 22.76
C GLY A 174 5.32 -21.08 22.61
N GLY A 175 4.95 -19.82 22.75
CA GLY A 175 5.85 -18.66 22.70
C GLY A 175 5.44 -17.54 23.64
N GLU A 176 6.33 -16.53 23.80
CA GLU A 176 6.00 -15.29 24.52
C GLU A 176 4.99 -14.47 23.73
N TYR A 177 3.97 -13.95 24.38
CA TYR A 177 2.87 -13.21 23.76
C TYR A 177 2.52 -11.97 24.59
N TYR A 178 2.21 -10.88 23.89
CA TYR A 178 1.68 -9.67 24.47
C TYR A 178 0.55 -9.11 23.59
N TYR A 179 -0.59 -8.73 24.21
CA TYR A 179 -1.75 -8.18 23.54
C TYR A 179 -1.90 -6.69 23.90
N PHE A 180 -1.96 -5.80 22.88
CA PHE A 180 -2.03 -4.34 23.06
C PHE A 180 -3.44 -3.79 23.14
N SER A 181 -4.45 -4.55 22.70
CA SER A 181 -5.82 -4.09 22.48
C SER A 181 -5.98 -3.12 21.29
N MET A 182 -7.02 -3.36 20.49
CA MET A 182 -7.42 -2.44 19.41
C MET A 182 -8.05 -1.15 19.96
N GLN A 183 -8.83 -1.24 21.04
CA GLN A 183 -9.43 -0.07 21.69
C GLN A 183 -8.37 0.92 22.13
N TYR A 184 -7.26 0.44 22.69
CA TYR A 184 -6.11 1.28 23.06
C TYR A 184 -5.58 2.10 21.86
N TRP A 185 -5.42 1.47 20.71
CA TRP A 185 -4.95 2.17 19.52
C TRP A 185 -5.98 3.13 18.94
N LEU A 186 -7.25 2.78 18.95
CA LEU A 186 -8.34 3.66 18.53
C LEU A 186 -8.36 4.93 19.41
N LEU A 187 -8.24 4.81 20.74
CA LEU A 187 -8.15 5.96 21.65
C LEU A 187 -6.96 6.86 21.32
N ILE A 188 -5.78 6.30 21.08
CA ILE A 188 -4.59 7.07 20.68
C ILE A 188 -4.84 7.81 19.37
N MET A 189 -5.43 7.15 18.37
CA MET A 189 -5.69 7.77 17.07
C MET A 189 -6.71 8.89 17.14
N PHE A 190 -7.76 8.75 17.96
CA PHE A 190 -8.71 9.83 18.20
C PHE A 190 -8.06 10.99 18.93
N LYS A 191 -7.30 10.74 20.00
CA LYS A 191 -6.56 11.78 20.75
C LYS A 191 -5.60 12.58 19.85
N ASN A 192 -4.98 11.93 18.87
CA ASN A 192 -4.06 12.57 17.93
C ASN A 192 -4.76 13.21 16.71
N ASN A 193 -6.10 13.27 16.68
CA ASN A 193 -6.88 13.76 15.54
C ASN A 193 -6.48 13.10 14.20
N SER A 194 -6.09 11.82 14.25
CA SER A 194 -5.62 11.08 13.07
C SER A 194 -6.75 10.45 12.27
N ILE A 195 -8.01 10.52 12.75
CA ILE A 195 -9.16 9.86 12.14
C ILE A 195 -10.01 10.87 11.39
N GLU A 196 -10.13 10.65 10.07
CA GLU A 196 -11.03 11.39 9.18
C GLU A 196 -12.24 10.50 8.85
N SER A 197 -13.22 10.42 9.75
CA SER A 197 -14.44 9.64 9.50
C SER A 197 -15.64 10.56 9.27
N ASN A 198 -16.18 10.52 8.06
CA ASN A 198 -17.38 11.27 7.71
C ASN A 198 -18.70 10.53 8.03
N ASN A 199 -18.65 9.22 8.32
CA ASN A 199 -19.82 8.33 8.41
C ASN A 199 -19.89 7.54 9.72
N ASN A 200 -19.16 7.91 10.76
CA ASN A 200 -19.05 7.15 12.01
C ASN A 200 -18.77 5.65 11.83
N GLN A 201 -18.05 5.29 10.76
CA GLN A 201 -17.62 3.92 10.50
C GLN A 201 -16.10 3.82 10.60
N LEU A 202 -15.60 2.79 11.29
CA LEU A 202 -14.20 2.46 11.43
C LEU A 202 -13.91 1.14 10.71
N THR A 203 -13.10 1.19 9.65
CA THR A 203 -12.79 0.02 8.82
C THR A 203 -11.40 -0.50 9.14
N ILE A 204 -11.34 -1.70 9.70
CA ILE A 204 -10.10 -2.35 10.13
C ILE A 204 -9.67 -3.41 9.11
N HIS A 205 -8.40 -3.34 8.70
CA HIS A 205 -7.70 -4.45 8.06
C HIS A 205 -6.68 -5.01 9.04
N ILE A 206 -6.56 -6.32 9.09
CA ILE A 206 -5.51 -6.98 9.87
C ILE A 206 -4.51 -7.68 8.95
N ASN A 207 -3.29 -7.82 9.45
CA ASN A 207 -2.24 -8.61 8.81
C ASN A 207 -1.62 -9.57 9.83
N ILE A 208 -1.42 -10.80 9.40
CA ILE A 208 -0.70 -11.82 10.16
C ILE A 208 0.37 -12.38 9.24
N ASP A 209 1.61 -12.27 9.69
CA ASP A 209 2.77 -12.78 8.96
C ASP A 209 3.92 -13.10 9.92
N GLY A 210 4.79 -14.05 9.55
CA GLY A 210 5.89 -14.50 10.36
C GLY A 210 7.26 -14.14 9.77
N ILE A 211 8.11 -13.48 10.56
CA ILE A 211 9.47 -13.17 10.14
C ILE A 211 10.52 -13.72 11.13
N PRO A 212 11.70 -14.19 10.66
CA PRO A 212 12.79 -14.54 11.54
C PRO A 212 13.38 -13.27 12.17
N ILE A 213 13.56 -13.28 13.50
CA ILE A 213 14.18 -12.14 14.21
C ILE A 213 15.68 -12.10 13.91
N PHE A 214 16.36 -13.22 14.02
CA PHE A 214 17.79 -13.35 13.77
C PHE A 214 18.05 -14.34 12.62
N THR A 215 19.19 -14.19 11.96
CA THR A 215 19.63 -15.13 10.91
C THR A 215 20.26 -16.40 11.50
N SER A 216 20.71 -16.35 12.76
CA SER A 216 21.45 -17.42 13.46
C SER A 216 20.61 -18.20 14.46
N SER A 217 19.33 -17.87 14.64
CA SER A 217 18.42 -18.58 15.54
C SER A 217 17.10 -18.90 14.86
N SER A 218 16.36 -19.87 15.39
CA SER A 218 15.01 -20.23 14.96
C SER A 218 13.94 -19.23 15.41
N THR A 219 14.29 -18.29 16.30
CA THR A 219 13.33 -17.34 16.90
C THR A 219 12.65 -16.50 15.84
N SER A 220 11.34 -16.57 15.80
CA SER A 220 10.48 -15.87 14.85
C SER A 220 9.49 -14.96 15.56
N LEU A 221 9.15 -13.87 14.89
CA LEU A 221 8.14 -12.89 15.28
C LEU A 221 6.87 -13.15 14.46
N TRP A 222 5.74 -13.31 15.12
CA TRP A 222 4.41 -13.47 14.52
C TRP A 222 3.45 -12.44 15.13
N PRO A 223 3.45 -11.20 14.68
CA PRO A 223 2.54 -10.20 15.19
C PRO A 223 1.17 -10.28 14.52
N ILE A 224 0.14 -9.83 15.22
CA ILE A 224 -1.13 -9.43 14.64
C ILE A 224 -1.06 -7.91 14.49
N LEU A 225 -1.06 -7.43 13.25
CA LEU A 225 -1.01 -6.00 12.94
C LEU A 225 -2.35 -5.50 12.45
N GLY A 226 -2.71 -4.29 12.83
CA GLY A 226 -3.90 -3.60 12.37
C GLY A 226 -3.59 -2.40 11.50
N THR A 227 -4.55 -2.00 10.66
CA THR A 227 -4.62 -0.68 10.05
C THR A 227 -6.05 -0.18 10.10
N LEU A 228 -6.21 1.10 10.41
CA LEU A 228 -7.48 1.81 10.30
C LEU A 228 -7.48 2.62 9.01
N ILE A 229 -8.45 2.38 8.15
CA ILE A 229 -8.52 3.00 6.82
C ILE A 229 -8.74 4.50 6.94
N GLU A 230 -9.59 4.92 7.85
CA GLU A 230 -9.97 6.32 8.14
C GLU A 230 -8.82 7.13 8.75
N ALA A 231 -7.77 6.46 9.27
CA ALA A 231 -6.54 7.07 9.77
C ALA A 231 -5.38 7.04 8.75
N GLY A 232 -5.68 7.00 7.45
CA GLY A 232 -4.64 7.00 6.40
C GLY A 232 -3.80 5.73 6.34
N ALA A 233 -4.35 4.59 6.79
CA ALA A 233 -3.69 3.29 6.79
C ALA A 233 -2.42 3.20 7.66
N ILE A 234 -2.39 3.91 8.79
CA ILE A 234 -1.35 3.78 9.82
C ILE A 234 -1.36 2.34 10.35
N VAL A 235 -0.18 1.70 10.38
CA VAL A 235 -0.02 0.34 10.90
C VAL A 235 0.27 0.38 12.39
N PHE A 236 -0.46 -0.42 13.16
CA PHE A 236 -0.26 -0.59 14.61
C PHE A 236 -0.26 -2.07 15.01
N PRO A 237 0.43 -2.45 16.10
CA PRO A 237 0.42 -3.82 16.58
C PRO A 237 -0.78 -4.06 17.48
N ILE A 238 -1.53 -5.14 17.21
CA ILE A 238 -2.61 -5.63 18.06
C ILE A 238 -2.06 -6.64 19.04
N ALA A 239 -1.17 -7.54 18.56
CA ALA A 239 -0.46 -8.47 19.40
C ALA A 239 0.95 -8.73 18.89
N ILE A 240 1.84 -9.11 19.78
CA ILE A 240 3.21 -9.56 19.48
C ILE A 240 3.38 -10.97 20.02
N TYR A 241 3.76 -11.91 19.15
CA TYR A 241 4.16 -13.27 19.51
C TYR A 241 5.61 -13.48 19.10
N CYS A 242 6.42 -14.05 20.01
CA CYS A 242 7.80 -14.45 19.77
C CYS A 242 7.99 -15.90 20.21
N GLY A 243 8.41 -16.75 19.28
CA GLY A 243 8.65 -18.17 19.56
C GLY A 243 9.67 -18.78 18.61
N ASP A 244 10.15 -19.98 18.90
CA ASP A 244 11.11 -20.70 18.04
C ASP A 244 10.48 -21.19 16.72
N LYS A 245 9.16 -21.18 16.66
CA LYS A 245 8.34 -21.56 15.50
C LYS A 245 7.10 -20.67 15.46
N LYS A 246 6.33 -20.79 14.38
CA LYS A 246 4.98 -20.25 14.34
C LYS A 246 4.15 -20.76 15.53
N PRO A 247 3.11 -20.03 15.97
CA PRO A 247 2.21 -20.50 17.03
C PRO A 247 1.72 -21.92 16.75
N ASN A 248 1.75 -22.78 17.76
CA ASN A 248 1.37 -24.19 17.62
C ASN A 248 -0.16 -24.41 17.65
N SER A 249 -0.89 -23.46 18.22
CA SER A 249 -2.37 -23.43 18.27
C SER A 249 -2.86 -22.11 17.71
N ILE A 250 -3.65 -22.16 16.62
CA ILE A 250 -4.26 -20.97 16.03
C ILE A 250 -5.37 -20.42 16.93
N HIS A 251 -6.06 -21.29 17.66
CA HIS A 251 -7.14 -20.92 18.58
C HIS A 251 -6.61 -20.10 19.74
N GLU A 252 -5.59 -20.59 20.46
CA GLU A 252 -4.94 -19.83 21.54
C GLU A 252 -4.32 -18.52 21.04
N TYR A 253 -3.66 -18.57 19.88
CA TYR A 253 -2.99 -17.38 19.31
C TYR A 253 -3.95 -16.24 18.95
N LEU A 254 -5.18 -16.55 18.50
CA LEU A 254 -6.18 -15.57 18.11
C LEU A 254 -7.21 -15.26 19.19
N GLU A 255 -7.19 -15.91 20.36
CA GLU A 255 -8.23 -15.84 21.38
C GLU A 255 -8.52 -14.39 21.82
N ASP A 256 -7.52 -13.65 22.30
CA ASP A 256 -7.71 -12.26 22.74
C ASP A 256 -8.24 -11.37 21.61
N PHE A 257 -7.70 -11.56 20.39
CA PHE A 257 -8.13 -10.82 19.21
C PHE A 257 -9.60 -11.10 18.87
N LEU A 258 -10.03 -12.36 18.91
CA LEU A 258 -11.40 -12.77 18.58
C LEU A 258 -12.41 -12.20 19.59
N VAL A 259 -12.09 -12.26 20.87
CA VAL A 259 -12.93 -11.70 21.93
C VAL A 259 -13.13 -10.19 21.72
N GLU A 260 -12.05 -9.44 21.51
CA GLU A 260 -12.13 -7.99 21.36
C GLU A 260 -12.79 -7.57 20.03
N ILE A 261 -12.41 -8.17 18.89
CA ILE A 261 -12.98 -7.77 17.61
C ILE A 261 -14.47 -8.10 17.51
N LYS A 262 -14.92 -9.20 18.13
CA LYS A 262 -16.31 -9.55 18.23
C LYS A 262 -17.09 -8.51 19.03
N ALA A 263 -16.59 -8.14 20.21
CA ALA A 263 -17.18 -7.08 21.03
C ALA A 263 -17.24 -5.73 20.28
N LEU A 264 -16.18 -5.35 19.57
CA LEU A 264 -16.12 -4.11 18.79
C LEU A 264 -17.08 -4.12 17.58
N THR A 265 -17.23 -5.25 16.91
CA THR A 265 -18.14 -5.36 15.75
C THR A 265 -19.61 -5.42 16.15
N GLU A 266 -19.92 -5.98 17.33
CA GLU A 266 -21.30 -6.08 17.85
C GLU A 266 -21.72 -4.77 18.54
N ASN A 267 -20.86 -4.20 19.39
CA ASN A 267 -21.21 -3.06 20.24
C ASN A 267 -20.74 -1.70 19.68
N GLY A 268 -19.83 -1.69 18.70
CA GLY A 268 -19.17 -0.48 18.20
C GLY A 268 -18.11 0.04 19.18
N PHE A 269 -17.54 1.18 18.83
CA PHE A 269 -16.56 1.92 19.64
C PHE A 269 -17.13 3.31 19.99
N THR A 270 -17.09 3.72 21.26
CA THR A 270 -17.61 5.03 21.68
C THR A 270 -16.45 5.95 22.09
N HIS A 271 -16.41 7.16 21.52
CA HIS A 271 -15.47 8.22 21.89
C HIS A 271 -16.22 9.55 21.98
N GLU A 272 -16.05 10.30 23.08
CA GLU A 272 -16.71 11.60 23.31
C GLU A 272 -18.22 11.61 23.03
N ASN A 273 -18.93 10.57 23.49
CA ASN A 273 -20.38 10.34 23.28
C ASN A 273 -20.79 10.08 21.81
N VAL A 274 -19.83 9.91 20.90
CA VAL A 274 -20.09 9.49 19.51
C VAL A 274 -19.83 8.00 19.40
N LYS A 275 -20.82 7.24 18.91
CA LYS A 275 -20.68 5.81 18.63
C LYS A 275 -20.23 5.63 17.20
N TYR A 276 -19.20 4.78 17.02
CA TYR A 276 -18.64 4.38 15.74
C TYR A 276 -18.89 2.90 15.49
N ASP A 277 -19.40 2.57 14.31
CA ASP A 277 -19.54 1.17 13.87
C ASP A 277 -18.18 0.64 13.42
N VAL A 278 -17.77 -0.48 14.01
CA VAL A 278 -16.48 -1.12 13.70
C VAL A 278 -16.68 -2.28 12.74
N LYS A 279 -15.89 -2.32 11.66
CA LYS A 279 -15.95 -3.38 10.66
C LYS A 279 -14.57 -3.97 10.39
N LEU A 280 -14.43 -5.28 10.57
CA LEU A 280 -13.29 -6.04 10.05
C LEU A 280 -13.51 -6.30 8.56
N ALA A 281 -12.75 -5.62 7.71
CA ALA A 281 -12.98 -5.66 6.26
C ALA A 281 -12.07 -6.64 5.53
N ALA A 282 -10.83 -6.86 6.00
CA ALA A 282 -9.87 -7.74 5.35
C ALA A 282 -8.87 -8.38 6.33
N VAL A 283 -8.48 -9.62 6.03
CA VAL A 283 -7.37 -10.35 6.66
C VAL A 283 -6.29 -10.58 5.61
N ILE A 284 -5.22 -9.80 5.69
CA ILE A 284 -4.14 -9.75 4.70
C ILE A 284 -2.99 -10.63 5.18
N CYS A 285 -2.65 -11.66 4.41
CA CYS A 285 -1.60 -12.62 4.76
C CYS A 285 -0.84 -13.06 3.50
N ASP A 286 0.41 -13.48 3.67
CA ASP A 286 1.08 -14.28 2.65
C ASP A 286 0.42 -15.66 2.52
N ALA A 287 0.78 -16.48 1.54
CA ALA A 287 0.13 -17.77 1.31
C ALA A 287 0.31 -18.76 2.48
N PRO A 288 1.51 -18.91 3.11
CA PRO A 288 1.70 -19.74 4.28
C PRO A 288 0.90 -19.29 5.51
N ALA A 289 0.91 -18.00 5.84
CA ALA A 289 0.16 -17.47 6.98
C ALA A 289 -1.35 -17.57 6.75
N ARG A 290 -1.82 -17.29 5.52
CA ARG A 290 -3.23 -17.44 5.15
C ARG A 290 -3.71 -18.88 5.28
N ALA A 291 -2.91 -19.85 4.83
CA ALA A 291 -3.23 -21.26 5.01
C ALA A 291 -3.29 -21.66 6.50
N PHE A 292 -2.39 -21.11 7.32
CA PHE A 292 -2.38 -21.33 8.77
C PHE A 292 -3.62 -20.75 9.43
N VAL A 293 -3.95 -19.50 9.18
CA VAL A 293 -5.09 -18.79 9.79
C VAL A 293 -6.43 -19.40 9.37
N LYS A 294 -6.55 -19.82 8.11
CA LYS A 294 -7.75 -20.47 7.57
C LYS A 294 -7.85 -21.97 7.87
N CYS A 295 -6.83 -22.57 8.47
CA CYS A 295 -6.74 -24.03 8.70
C CYS A 295 -6.95 -24.85 7.41
N ILE A 296 -6.27 -24.46 6.33
CA ILE A 296 -6.34 -25.14 5.02
C ILE A 296 -4.99 -25.68 4.56
N LYS A 297 -5.00 -26.51 3.51
CA LYS A 297 -3.78 -27.04 2.89
C LYS A 297 -2.90 -25.90 2.37
N GLY A 298 -1.61 -25.98 2.65
CA GLY A 298 -0.61 -25.01 2.15
C GLY A 298 -0.44 -25.06 0.64
N HIS A 299 0.22 -24.05 0.09
CA HIS A 299 0.43 -23.80 -1.34
C HIS A 299 1.15 -24.93 -2.11
N ASN A 300 1.72 -25.92 -1.43
CA ASN A 300 2.35 -27.11 -2.03
C ASN A 300 1.43 -28.35 -2.02
N GLY A 301 0.16 -28.21 -1.59
CA GLY A 301 -0.81 -29.30 -1.55
C GLY A 301 -1.60 -29.46 -2.85
N TYR A 302 -2.13 -30.64 -3.11
CA TYR A 302 -2.96 -30.90 -4.30
C TYR A 302 -4.25 -30.07 -4.32
N ASN A 303 -4.86 -29.82 -3.17
CA ASN A 303 -6.10 -29.03 -3.04
C ASN A 303 -5.80 -27.66 -2.39
N CYS A 304 -4.73 -26.99 -2.87
CA CYS A 304 -4.23 -25.76 -2.26
C CYS A 304 -4.95 -24.49 -2.72
N CYS A 305 -5.70 -24.53 -3.83
CA CYS A 305 -6.42 -23.34 -4.25
C CYS A 305 -7.58 -23.04 -3.31
N GLU A 306 -7.55 -21.86 -2.69
CA GLU A 306 -8.58 -21.38 -1.76
C GLU A 306 -9.70 -20.60 -2.46
N ARG A 307 -9.58 -20.37 -3.79
CA ARG A 307 -10.54 -19.61 -4.60
C ARG A 307 -11.38 -20.50 -5.49
N CYS A 308 -10.81 -21.60 -5.98
CA CYS A 308 -11.53 -22.56 -6.82
C CYS A 308 -11.23 -24.00 -6.39
N VAL A 309 -12.04 -24.95 -6.90
CA VAL A 309 -11.93 -26.38 -6.54
C VAL A 309 -10.92 -27.14 -7.37
N GLN A 310 -10.06 -26.46 -8.14
CA GLN A 310 -9.07 -27.13 -8.97
C GLN A 310 -8.15 -28.00 -8.13
N LYS A 311 -8.05 -29.27 -8.45
CA LYS A 311 -7.07 -30.21 -7.90
C LYS A 311 -5.75 -30.05 -8.64
N GLY A 312 -4.64 -29.99 -7.90
CA GLY A 312 -3.29 -29.95 -8.48
C GLY A 312 -2.89 -31.27 -9.12
N GLU A 313 -1.91 -31.18 -10.02
CA GLU A 313 -1.28 -32.30 -10.68
C GLU A 313 0.21 -32.34 -10.30
N TRP A 314 0.78 -33.56 -10.23
CA TRP A 314 2.21 -33.70 -9.96
C TRP A 314 3.02 -33.65 -11.26
N CYS A 315 3.93 -32.69 -11.34
CA CYS A 315 4.89 -32.54 -12.44
C CYS A 315 6.27 -32.14 -11.87
N GLY A 316 6.88 -33.05 -11.09
CA GLY A 316 8.07 -32.73 -10.28
C GLY A 316 7.80 -31.78 -9.11
N LYS A 317 6.67 -31.12 -9.12
CA LYS A 317 6.06 -30.24 -8.10
C LYS A 317 4.55 -30.18 -8.36
N ILE A 318 3.79 -29.66 -7.41
CA ILE A 318 2.34 -29.46 -7.63
C ILE A 318 2.14 -28.27 -8.57
N ILE A 319 1.35 -28.49 -9.62
CA ILE A 319 0.92 -27.49 -10.59
C ILE A 319 -0.60 -27.40 -10.64
N LEU A 320 -1.12 -26.27 -11.10
CA LEU A 320 -2.54 -25.96 -11.25
C LEU A 320 -2.79 -25.51 -12.69
N PRO A 321 -2.93 -26.45 -13.66
CA PRO A 321 -2.83 -26.14 -15.08
C PRO A 321 -4.09 -25.54 -15.71
N HIS A 322 -5.24 -25.63 -15.06
CA HIS A 322 -6.50 -25.15 -15.61
C HIS A 322 -6.81 -23.72 -15.17
N THR A 323 -7.42 -22.94 -16.05
CA THR A 323 -7.83 -21.54 -15.80
C THR A 323 -9.33 -21.40 -15.60
N SER A 324 -10.07 -22.48 -15.71
CA SER A 324 -11.51 -22.55 -15.46
C SER A 324 -11.81 -23.67 -14.45
N ALA A 325 -12.34 -23.32 -13.28
CA ALA A 325 -12.82 -24.27 -12.29
C ALA A 325 -13.89 -23.56 -11.45
N THR A 326 -14.82 -24.34 -10.87
CA THR A 326 -15.85 -23.82 -9.97
C THR A 326 -15.22 -23.06 -8.81
N LEU A 327 -15.71 -21.86 -8.54
CA LEU A 327 -15.25 -21.05 -7.41
C LEU A 327 -15.77 -21.64 -6.11
N ARG A 328 -14.96 -21.54 -5.05
CA ARG A 328 -15.38 -21.89 -3.69
C ARG A 328 -16.28 -20.79 -3.13
N THR A 329 -17.24 -21.18 -2.30
CA THR A 329 -18.13 -20.27 -1.58
C THR A 329 -17.82 -20.26 -0.08
N ASP A 330 -18.27 -19.23 0.62
CA ASP A 330 -18.19 -19.18 2.09
C ASP A 330 -18.94 -20.32 2.74
N SER A 331 -20.13 -20.69 2.19
CA SER A 331 -20.92 -21.82 2.64
C SER A 331 -20.14 -23.14 2.54
N ASP A 332 -19.51 -23.41 1.37
CA ASP A 332 -18.68 -24.61 1.19
C ASP A 332 -17.49 -24.65 2.15
N PHE A 333 -16.91 -23.49 2.45
CA PHE A 333 -15.83 -23.37 3.40
C PHE A 333 -16.28 -23.70 4.83
N ARG A 334 -17.40 -23.12 5.29
CA ARG A 334 -17.93 -23.31 6.64
C ARG A 334 -18.37 -24.73 6.91
N TYR A 335 -19.04 -25.35 5.95
CA TYR A 335 -19.45 -26.75 6.03
C TYR A 335 -18.34 -27.74 5.70
N GLN A 336 -17.14 -27.27 5.34
CA GLN A 336 -15.99 -28.10 4.98
C GLN A 336 -16.31 -29.13 3.88
N ASN A 337 -17.12 -28.74 2.88
CA ASN A 337 -17.55 -29.61 1.78
C ASN A 337 -16.37 -30.20 0.99
N SER A 338 -15.21 -29.59 1.04
CA SER A 338 -13.96 -30.07 0.44
C SER A 338 -13.00 -30.56 1.53
N LEU A 339 -13.23 -31.70 2.11
CA LEU A 339 -12.42 -32.29 3.21
C LEU A 339 -10.92 -32.31 2.92
N GLU A 340 -10.54 -32.59 1.67
CA GLU A 340 -9.13 -32.60 1.26
C GLU A 340 -8.46 -31.20 1.26
N HIS A 341 -9.25 -30.12 1.28
CA HIS A 341 -8.75 -28.75 1.35
C HIS A 341 -8.47 -28.30 2.78
N HIS A 342 -9.26 -28.75 3.75
CA HIS A 342 -9.18 -28.37 5.14
C HIS A 342 -8.19 -29.24 5.93
N ILE A 343 -7.59 -28.67 6.98
CA ILE A 343 -6.78 -29.36 7.99
C ILE A 343 -7.36 -29.20 9.40
N GLY A 344 -8.40 -28.38 9.54
CA GLY A 344 -9.09 -28.07 10.78
C GLY A 344 -10.14 -26.99 10.58
N VAL A 345 -10.74 -26.53 11.67
CA VAL A 345 -11.70 -25.43 11.70
C VAL A 345 -10.97 -24.14 12.06
N SER A 346 -11.12 -23.11 11.24
CA SER A 346 -10.55 -21.79 11.54
C SER A 346 -11.40 -21.09 12.61
N PRO A 347 -10.80 -20.55 13.69
CA PRO A 347 -11.55 -19.80 14.69
C PRO A 347 -12.17 -18.51 14.15
N LEU A 348 -11.68 -17.97 13.03
CA LEU A 348 -12.23 -16.77 12.38
C LEU A 348 -13.63 -16.98 11.81
N ILE A 349 -14.11 -18.22 11.69
CA ILE A 349 -15.49 -18.53 11.28
C ILE A 349 -16.51 -17.91 12.25
N GLU A 350 -16.16 -17.79 13.52
CA GLU A 350 -17.01 -17.21 14.58
C GLU A 350 -17.36 -15.75 14.35
N LEU A 351 -16.53 -15.01 13.59
CA LEU A 351 -16.78 -13.60 13.29
C LEU A 351 -17.87 -13.36 12.24
N GLY A 352 -18.40 -14.41 11.63
CA GLY A 352 -19.51 -14.31 10.68
C GLY A 352 -19.16 -13.68 9.33
N PHE A 353 -17.92 -13.24 9.08
CA PHE A 353 -17.52 -12.66 7.79
C PHE A 353 -17.11 -13.75 6.78
N ASP A 354 -17.17 -13.40 5.49
CA ASP A 354 -16.91 -14.33 4.38
C ASP A 354 -15.45 -14.80 4.36
N MET A 355 -15.25 -16.12 4.54
CA MET A 355 -13.94 -16.76 4.63
C MET A 355 -13.22 -16.88 3.27
N ILE A 356 -13.88 -16.61 2.17
CA ILE A 356 -13.29 -16.62 0.82
C ILE A 356 -12.94 -15.20 0.38
N SER A 357 -13.91 -14.29 0.39
CA SER A 357 -13.75 -12.96 -0.18
C SER A 357 -13.03 -11.97 0.73
N LYS A 358 -12.97 -12.20 2.07
CA LYS A 358 -12.31 -11.29 3.02
C LYS A 358 -10.81 -11.54 3.23
N PHE A 359 -10.24 -12.49 2.50
CA PHE A 359 -8.81 -12.78 2.49
C PHE A 359 -8.19 -12.40 1.14
N PRO A 360 -7.88 -11.12 0.88
CA PRO A 360 -7.32 -10.72 -0.41
C PRO A 360 -5.99 -11.43 -0.69
N LEU A 361 -5.75 -11.69 -1.98
CA LEU A 361 -4.48 -12.19 -2.45
C LEU A 361 -3.47 -11.03 -2.44
N ASP A 362 -2.48 -11.14 -1.56
CA ASP A 362 -1.46 -10.08 -1.50
C ASP A 362 -0.60 -10.04 -2.76
N TYR A 363 -0.77 -8.99 -3.56
CA TYR A 363 -0.07 -8.90 -4.83
C TYR A 363 1.45 -8.72 -4.67
N MET A 364 1.94 -8.24 -3.53
CA MET A 364 3.38 -8.14 -3.28
C MET A 364 4.03 -9.52 -3.26
N HIS A 365 3.46 -10.47 -2.51
CA HIS A 365 3.96 -11.84 -2.46
C HIS A 365 3.57 -12.64 -3.71
N LEU A 366 2.32 -12.52 -4.17
CA LEU A 366 1.82 -13.27 -5.31
C LEU A 366 2.48 -12.85 -6.61
N VAL A 367 2.40 -11.56 -6.94
CA VAL A 367 2.83 -11.04 -8.25
C VAL A 367 4.32 -10.68 -8.22
N CYS A 368 4.74 -9.78 -7.33
CA CYS A 368 6.11 -9.26 -7.36
C CYS A 368 7.12 -10.36 -6.98
N LEU A 369 7.02 -10.92 -5.78
CA LEU A 369 7.94 -11.95 -5.28
C LEU A 369 7.67 -13.33 -5.87
N GLY A 370 6.43 -13.62 -6.26
CA GLY A 370 6.04 -14.88 -6.87
C GLY A 370 6.28 -14.89 -8.37
N VAL A 371 5.39 -14.28 -9.16
CA VAL A 371 5.37 -14.42 -10.62
C VAL A 371 6.50 -13.66 -11.30
N VAL A 372 6.71 -12.37 -10.99
CA VAL A 372 7.76 -11.54 -11.62
C VAL A 372 9.14 -12.11 -11.34
N ARG A 373 9.41 -12.46 -10.07
CA ARG A 373 10.67 -13.12 -9.71
C ARG A 373 10.87 -14.42 -10.45
N ARG A 374 9.82 -15.22 -10.65
CA ARG A 374 9.85 -16.46 -11.41
C ARG A 374 10.18 -16.22 -12.88
N ILE A 375 9.54 -15.26 -13.52
CA ILE A 375 9.79 -14.89 -14.92
C ILE A 375 11.27 -14.54 -15.12
N ILE A 376 11.79 -13.62 -14.30
CA ILE A 376 13.19 -13.19 -14.41
C ILE A 376 14.13 -14.37 -14.15
N ASN A 377 13.82 -15.24 -13.18
CA ASN A 377 14.63 -16.43 -12.92
C ASN A 377 14.62 -17.41 -14.10
N LEU A 378 13.49 -17.58 -14.80
CA LEU A 378 13.42 -18.40 -16.02
C LEU A 378 14.26 -17.80 -17.14
N TRP A 379 14.27 -16.50 -17.31
CA TRP A 379 15.12 -15.83 -18.29
C TRP A 379 16.62 -15.93 -17.97
N LEU A 380 17.00 -15.96 -16.70
CA LEU A 380 18.41 -16.05 -16.29
C LEU A 380 18.92 -17.49 -16.17
N ASN A 381 18.11 -18.39 -15.61
CA ASN A 381 18.54 -19.73 -15.19
C ASN A 381 17.66 -20.85 -15.73
N GLY A 382 16.64 -20.54 -16.52
CA GLY A 382 15.70 -21.52 -17.05
C GLY A 382 16.25 -22.35 -18.20
N PRO A 383 15.38 -23.16 -18.84
CA PRO A 383 15.74 -23.97 -19.99
C PRO A 383 16.11 -23.09 -21.20
N ARG A 384 16.87 -23.68 -22.13
CA ARG A 384 17.35 -22.96 -23.35
C ARG A 384 16.23 -22.29 -24.15
N SER A 385 15.03 -22.84 -24.13
CA SER A 385 13.85 -22.30 -24.82
C SER A 385 13.43 -20.90 -24.41
N CYS A 386 13.78 -20.48 -23.19
CA CYS A 386 13.41 -19.16 -22.64
C CYS A 386 14.58 -18.42 -21.98
N LYS A 387 15.76 -19.05 -21.88
CA LYS A 387 16.94 -18.45 -21.28
C LYS A 387 17.55 -17.38 -22.17
N LEU A 388 17.82 -16.20 -21.60
CA LEU A 388 18.52 -15.13 -22.29
C LEU A 388 20.00 -15.44 -22.48
N SER A 389 20.57 -14.95 -23.57
CA SER A 389 22.01 -14.96 -23.76
C SER A 389 22.70 -14.04 -22.76
N GLN A 390 23.96 -14.32 -22.41
CA GLN A 390 24.73 -13.46 -21.51
C GLN A 390 24.86 -12.05 -22.07
N ASN A 391 24.97 -11.89 -23.39
CA ASN A 391 25.01 -10.58 -24.03
C ASN A 391 23.70 -9.81 -23.81
N THR A 392 22.53 -10.44 -23.93
CA THR A 392 21.24 -9.81 -23.66
C THR A 392 21.12 -9.38 -22.19
N VAL A 393 21.60 -10.22 -21.25
CA VAL A 393 21.63 -9.89 -19.81
C VAL A 393 22.51 -8.68 -19.53
N ASN A 394 23.66 -8.57 -20.17
CA ASN A 394 24.57 -7.43 -20.05
C ASN A 394 23.91 -6.15 -20.59
N ILE A 395 23.33 -6.19 -21.80
CA ILE A 395 22.62 -5.03 -22.37
C ILE A 395 21.46 -4.57 -21.47
N LEU A 396 20.69 -5.50 -20.90
CA LEU A 396 19.62 -5.15 -19.95
C LEU A 396 20.17 -4.50 -18.68
N SER A 397 21.28 -5.01 -18.16
CA SER A 397 21.94 -4.46 -16.99
C SER A 397 22.44 -3.03 -17.23
N ASP A 398 23.02 -2.78 -18.39
CA ASP A 398 23.45 -1.43 -18.80
C ASP A 398 22.25 -0.48 -18.94
N ARG A 399 21.13 -0.92 -19.55
CA ARG A 399 19.91 -0.12 -19.63
C ARG A 399 19.39 0.22 -18.22
N PHE A 400 19.40 -0.73 -17.28
CA PHE A 400 19.01 -0.43 -15.89
C PHE A 400 19.93 0.60 -15.24
N PHE A 401 21.22 0.52 -15.48
CA PHE A 401 22.17 1.50 -14.96
C PHE A 401 21.90 2.91 -15.52
N GLN A 402 21.68 3.03 -16.82
CA GLN A 402 21.41 4.29 -17.51
C GLN A 402 20.14 5.00 -17.01
N ILE A 403 19.09 4.24 -16.62
CA ILE A 403 17.83 4.83 -16.19
C ILE A 403 17.80 5.22 -14.70
N ARG A 404 18.82 4.89 -13.91
CA ARG A 404 18.81 5.10 -12.45
C ARG A 404 18.61 6.55 -12.03
N CYS A 405 19.20 7.52 -12.73
CA CYS A 405 19.08 8.95 -12.42
C CYS A 405 17.68 9.49 -12.71
N TYR A 406 16.93 8.85 -13.61
CA TYR A 406 15.57 9.27 -13.99
C TYR A 406 14.47 8.73 -13.06
N ILE A 407 14.81 7.82 -12.15
CA ILE A 407 13.82 7.28 -11.21
C ILE A 407 13.56 8.28 -10.09
N PRO A 408 12.28 8.68 -9.84
CA PRO A 408 11.91 9.65 -8.82
C PRO A 408 12.36 9.30 -7.41
N LYS A 409 12.44 10.32 -6.54
CA LYS A 409 12.86 10.18 -5.13
C LYS A 409 11.91 9.32 -4.31
N GLU A 410 10.64 9.30 -4.67
CA GLU A 410 9.58 8.51 -3.99
C GLU A 410 9.81 7.00 -4.09
N PHE A 411 10.56 6.55 -5.08
CA PHE A 411 10.96 5.14 -5.15
C PHE A 411 12.11 4.87 -4.17
N SER A 412 11.82 4.09 -3.15
CA SER A 412 12.79 3.73 -2.08
C SER A 412 14.05 3.03 -2.61
N ARG A 413 13.98 2.43 -3.80
CA ARG A 413 15.09 1.72 -4.44
C ARG A 413 15.21 2.09 -5.90
N LYS A 414 16.46 2.24 -6.35
CA LYS A 414 16.80 2.45 -7.76
C LYS A 414 17.05 1.11 -8.45
N PRO A 415 16.85 0.99 -9.79
CA PRO A 415 17.15 -0.23 -10.53
C PRO A 415 18.58 -0.70 -10.31
N ARG A 416 18.77 -2.00 -10.20
CA ARG A 416 20.07 -2.67 -10.10
C ARG A 416 20.27 -3.59 -11.30
N SER A 417 21.52 -3.99 -11.54
CA SER A 417 21.88 -4.99 -12.55
C SER A 417 21.09 -6.30 -12.35
N LEU A 418 20.82 -7.00 -13.44
CA LEU A 418 20.25 -8.35 -13.40
C LEU A 418 21.19 -9.38 -12.76
N SER A 419 22.50 -9.13 -12.72
CA SER A 419 23.45 -9.95 -11.95
C SER A 419 23.11 -9.99 -10.46
N ASP A 420 22.54 -8.91 -9.93
CA ASP A 420 22.13 -8.78 -8.52
C ASP A 420 20.68 -9.25 -8.26
N PHE A 421 20.03 -9.85 -9.24
CA PHE A 421 18.62 -10.22 -9.20
C PHE A 421 18.22 -11.02 -7.93
N ARG A 422 19.09 -11.91 -7.44
CA ARG A 422 18.82 -12.69 -6.23
C ARG A 422 18.52 -11.83 -5.00
N HIS A 423 19.04 -10.61 -4.97
CA HIS A 423 18.88 -9.64 -3.88
C HIS A 423 17.78 -8.60 -4.13
N TRP A 424 17.11 -8.64 -5.28
CA TRP A 424 16.04 -7.70 -5.56
C TRP A 424 14.88 -7.86 -4.59
N LYS A 425 14.42 -6.74 -4.05
CA LYS A 425 13.27 -6.69 -3.13
C LYS A 425 11.95 -6.52 -3.89
N ALA A 426 10.83 -6.72 -3.21
CA ALA A 426 9.51 -6.59 -3.79
C ALA A 426 9.28 -5.23 -4.47
N THR A 427 9.80 -4.13 -3.90
CA THR A 427 9.71 -2.78 -4.48
C THR A 427 10.47 -2.64 -5.78
N GLU A 428 11.60 -3.34 -5.96
CA GLU A 428 12.37 -3.36 -7.22
C GLU A 428 11.64 -4.18 -8.28
N LEU A 429 11.05 -5.32 -7.90
CA LEU A 429 10.24 -6.14 -8.79
C LEU A 429 8.96 -5.43 -9.23
N ARG A 430 8.34 -4.65 -8.33
CA ARG A 430 7.22 -3.76 -8.64
C ARG A 430 7.62 -2.66 -9.63
N LEU A 431 8.74 -1.96 -9.37
CA LEU A 431 9.28 -0.94 -10.27
C LEU A 431 9.56 -1.54 -11.66
N PHE A 432 10.13 -2.75 -11.69
CA PHE A 432 10.37 -3.47 -12.93
C PHE A 432 9.06 -3.79 -13.67
N LEU A 433 8.10 -4.44 -13.01
CA LEU A 433 6.85 -4.84 -13.64
C LEU A 433 6.07 -3.66 -14.22
N ILE A 434 5.91 -2.59 -13.45
CA ILE A 434 4.96 -1.50 -13.75
C ILE A 434 5.59 -0.41 -14.64
N TYR A 435 6.89 -0.15 -14.50
CA TYR A 435 7.53 1.03 -15.11
C TYR A 435 8.69 0.68 -16.04
N THR A 436 9.74 0.03 -15.51
CA THR A 436 10.99 -0.09 -16.29
C THR A 436 10.95 -1.25 -17.25
N GLY A 437 10.34 -2.38 -16.90
CA GLY A 437 10.28 -3.59 -17.71
C GLY A 437 9.70 -3.39 -19.11
N PRO A 438 8.50 -2.78 -19.25
CA PRO A 438 7.92 -2.52 -20.57
C PRO A 438 8.86 -1.77 -21.52
N VAL A 439 9.74 -0.90 -20.98
CA VAL A 439 10.67 -0.08 -21.76
C VAL A 439 11.97 -0.83 -22.05
N VAL A 440 12.63 -1.36 -21.02
CA VAL A 440 13.97 -1.95 -21.17
C VAL A 440 13.97 -3.27 -21.94
N LEU A 441 12.86 -4.02 -21.87
CA LEU A 441 12.71 -5.31 -22.54
C LEU A 441 12.34 -5.19 -24.01
N LYS A 442 11.75 -4.06 -24.44
CA LYS A 442 11.28 -3.87 -25.81
C LYS A 442 12.44 -3.98 -26.81
N GLY A 443 12.28 -4.86 -27.79
CA GLY A 443 13.29 -5.11 -28.81
C GLY A 443 14.49 -5.96 -28.37
N LEU A 444 14.50 -6.47 -27.12
CA LEU A 444 15.53 -7.40 -26.62
C LEU A 444 14.97 -8.79 -26.36
N LEU A 445 13.73 -8.89 -25.87
CA LEU A 445 13.04 -10.16 -25.77
C LEU A 445 12.44 -10.55 -27.12
N GLU A 446 12.35 -11.87 -27.37
CA GLU A 446 11.52 -12.37 -28.47
C GLU A 446 10.07 -11.86 -28.30
N PRO A 447 9.38 -11.49 -29.41
CA PRO A 447 8.05 -10.88 -29.34
C PRO A 447 7.05 -11.65 -28.47
N LYS A 448 7.03 -12.99 -28.52
CA LYS A 448 6.12 -13.83 -27.72
C LYS A 448 6.33 -13.69 -26.21
N PHE A 449 7.59 -13.59 -25.73
CA PHE A 449 7.89 -13.39 -24.32
C PHE A 449 7.63 -11.96 -23.87
N TYR A 450 7.92 -11.00 -24.75
CA TYR A 450 7.63 -9.60 -24.48
C TYR A 450 6.12 -9.35 -24.38
N SER A 451 5.32 -9.88 -25.31
CA SER A 451 3.86 -9.77 -25.28
C SER A 451 3.27 -10.38 -24.00
N ASN A 452 3.68 -11.61 -23.67
CA ASN A 452 3.23 -12.25 -22.43
C ASN A 452 3.59 -11.43 -21.16
N PHE A 453 4.80 -10.86 -21.10
CA PHE A 453 5.18 -9.97 -20.00
C PHE A 453 4.33 -8.68 -19.99
N LEU A 454 4.03 -8.13 -21.17
CA LEU A 454 3.26 -6.91 -21.30
C LEU A 454 1.79 -7.12 -20.87
N ASP A 455 1.19 -8.29 -21.18
CA ASP A 455 -0.14 -8.67 -20.69
C ASP A 455 -0.22 -8.61 -19.18
N LEU A 456 0.76 -9.18 -18.46
CA LEU A 456 0.83 -9.10 -17.01
C LEU A 456 1.02 -7.65 -16.53
N SER A 457 1.96 -6.91 -17.14
CA SER A 457 2.26 -5.53 -16.76
C SER A 457 1.04 -4.61 -16.91
N VAL A 458 0.32 -4.72 -18.02
CA VAL A 458 -0.90 -3.94 -18.30
C VAL A 458 -2.03 -4.33 -17.35
N ALA A 459 -2.26 -5.63 -17.15
CA ALA A 459 -3.30 -6.09 -16.22
C ALA A 459 -3.06 -5.56 -14.81
N ILE A 460 -1.85 -5.69 -14.28
CA ILE A 460 -1.53 -5.20 -12.93
C ILE A 460 -1.59 -3.68 -12.87
N ARG A 461 -1.17 -2.96 -13.92
CA ARG A 461 -1.31 -1.50 -13.98
C ARG A 461 -2.78 -1.07 -13.92
N ILE A 462 -3.68 -1.77 -14.59
CA ILE A 462 -5.13 -1.54 -14.51
C ILE A 462 -5.61 -1.73 -13.07
N LEU A 463 -5.23 -2.82 -12.42
CA LEU A 463 -5.66 -3.15 -11.06
C LEU A 463 -5.06 -2.24 -9.97
N LEU A 464 -4.02 -1.45 -10.30
CA LEU A 464 -3.39 -0.49 -9.38
C LEU A 464 -3.88 0.95 -9.55
N CYS A 465 -4.66 1.26 -10.59
CA CYS A 465 -5.12 2.62 -10.88
C CYS A 465 -6.64 2.71 -10.75
N PRO A 466 -7.21 3.58 -9.88
CA PRO A 466 -8.66 3.66 -9.67
C PRO A 466 -9.45 3.94 -10.96
N ILE A 467 -8.93 4.83 -11.81
CA ILE A 467 -9.58 5.20 -13.08
C ILE A 467 -9.56 4.03 -14.07
N LEU A 468 -8.41 3.36 -14.20
CA LEU A 468 -8.26 2.23 -15.10
C LEU A 468 -9.05 1.02 -14.61
N LEU A 469 -9.06 0.77 -13.30
CA LEU A 469 -9.83 -0.30 -12.67
C LEU A 469 -11.33 -0.17 -13.03
N LYS A 470 -11.90 1.02 -12.87
CA LYS A 470 -13.30 1.29 -13.21
C LYS A 470 -13.61 1.00 -14.67
N ASN A 471 -12.69 1.35 -15.59
CA ASN A 471 -12.96 1.29 -17.01
C ASN A 471 -12.56 -0.04 -17.67
N TYR A 472 -11.56 -0.76 -17.12
CA TYR A 472 -10.91 -1.90 -17.80
C TYR A 472 -10.80 -3.15 -16.93
N ILE A 473 -11.57 -3.31 -15.85
CA ILE A 473 -11.52 -4.49 -14.98
C ILE A 473 -11.75 -5.80 -15.73
N GLY A 474 -12.71 -5.82 -16.69
CA GLY A 474 -12.98 -6.97 -17.53
C GLY A 474 -11.77 -7.37 -18.40
N LEU A 475 -11.10 -6.37 -18.99
CA LEU A 475 -9.87 -6.61 -19.76
C LEU A 475 -8.74 -7.14 -18.86
N ALA A 476 -8.56 -6.58 -17.66
CA ALA A 476 -7.54 -7.08 -16.74
C ALA A 476 -7.75 -8.55 -16.38
N ARG A 477 -9.01 -8.99 -16.15
CA ARG A 477 -9.37 -10.40 -15.91
C ARG A 477 -9.00 -11.27 -17.10
N GLN A 478 -9.35 -10.85 -18.32
CA GLN A 478 -9.02 -11.58 -19.55
C GLN A 478 -7.50 -11.69 -19.75
N LEU A 479 -6.76 -10.59 -19.58
CA LEU A 479 -5.31 -10.56 -19.71
C LEU A 479 -4.61 -11.50 -18.71
N LEU A 480 -5.04 -11.54 -17.44
CA LEU A 480 -4.48 -12.44 -16.44
C LEU A 480 -4.75 -13.92 -16.80
N THR A 481 -5.96 -14.22 -17.26
CA THR A 481 -6.30 -15.58 -17.73
C THR A 481 -5.47 -15.97 -18.93
N TYR A 482 -5.37 -15.11 -19.94
CA TYR A 482 -4.56 -15.33 -21.15
C TYR A 482 -3.07 -15.46 -20.81
N PHE A 483 -2.57 -14.60 -19.89
CA PHE A 483 -1.19 -14.69 -19.39
C PHE A 483 -0.90 -16.09 -18.84
N VAL A 484 -1.77 -16.64 -17.97
CA VAL A 484 -1.55 -17.96 -17.36
C VAL A 484 -1.56 -19.07 -18.43
N GLN A 485 -2.49 -19.03 -19.38
CA GLN A 485 -2.56 -20.00 -20.47
C GLN A 485 -1.33 -19.94 -21.36
N SER A 486 -0.92 -18.76 -21.78
CA SER A 486 0.27 -18.58 -22.64
C SER A 486 1.56 -18.85 -21.87
N PHE A 487 1.60 -18.58 -20.56
CA PHE A 487 2.75 -18.88 -19.71
C PHE A 487 3.09 -20.37 -19.69
N GLY A 488 2.10 -21.24 -19.56
CA GLY A 488 2.29 -22.69 -19.62
C GLY A 488 2.82 -23.17 -20.99
N LYS A 489 2.40 -22.52 -22.09
CA LYS A 489 2.88 -22.83 -23.45
C LYS A 489 4.32 -22.34 -23.67
N LEU A 490 4.67 -21.17 -23.16
CA LEU A 490 5.97 -20.52 -23.38
C LEU A 490 7.08 -21.05 -22.47
N TYR A 491 6.75 -21.31 -21.21
CA TYR A 491 7.75 -21.64 -20.17
C TYR A 491 7.67 -23.10 -19.70
N GLY A 492 6.64 -23.84 -20.09
CA GLY A 492 6.39 -25.23 -19.71
C GLY A 492 5.22 -25.39 -18.73
N LYS A 493 4.48 -26.49 -18.89
CA LYS A 493 3.33 -26.84 -18.02
C LYS A 493 3.74 -26.92 -16.55
N ASP A 494 4.95 -27.38 -16.26
CA ASP A 494 5.54 -27.46 -14.92
C ASP A 494 5.72 -26.11 -14.23
N GLN A 495 5.61 -25.00 -14.96
CA GLN A 495 5.69 -23.64 -14.41
C GLN A 495 4.35 -23.08 -13.94
N LEU A 496 3.22 -23.77 -14.17
CA LEU A 496 1.88 -23.38 -13.72
C LEU A 496 1.66 -23.71 -12.24
N VAL A 497 2.53 -23.15 -11.39
CA VAL A 497 2.49 -23.34 -9.95
C VAL A 497 1.47 -22.42 -9.29
N TYR A 498 1.25 -22.58 -7.98
CA TYR A 498 0.34 -21.81 -7.14
C TYR A 498 0.29 -20.30 -7.51
N ASN A 499 1.41 -19.58 -7.46
CA ASN A 499 1.42 -18.14 -7.72
C ASN A 499 0.99 -17.77 -9.14
N VAL A 500 1.28 -18.60 -10.14
CA VAL A 500 0.87 -18.34 -11.53
C VAL A 500 -0.63 -18.56 -11.69
N HIS A 501 -1.15 -19.67 -11.17
CA HIS A 501 -2.58 -19.95 -11.21
C HIS A 501 -3.42 -18.87 -10.51
N PHE A 502 -2.97 -18.38 -9.34
CA PHE A 502 -3.72 -17.42 -8.55
C PHE A 502 -3.94 -16.06 -9.21
N LEU A 503 -3.19 -15.75 -10.27
CA LEU A 503 -3.41 -14.53 -11.06
C LEU A 503 -4.83 -14.44 -11.63
N ILE A 504 -5.47 -15.58 -11.97
CA ILE A 504 -6.83 -15.60 -12.54
C ILE A 504 -7.89 -15.09 -11.54
N HIS A 505 -7.59 -15.14 -10.23
CA HIS A 505 -8.49 -14.70 -9.15
C HIS A 505 -8.21 -13.26 -8.67
N LEU A 506 -7.10 -12.65 -9.10
CA LEU A 506 -6.65 -11.38 -8.54
C LEU A 506 -7.56 -10.19 -8.90
N ALA A 507 -8.23 -10.26 -10.06
CA ALA A 507 -9.16 -9.21 -10.48
C ALA A 507 -10.40 -9.12 -9.57
N ASP A 508 -10.82 -10.24 -8.95
CA ASP A 508 -11.96 -10.27 -8.04
C ASP A 508 -11.65 -9.54 -6.74
N ASP A 509 -10.41 -9.64 -6.26
CA ASP A 509 -9.98 -8.88 -5.08
C ASP A 509 -9.97 -7.37 -5.35
N ALA A 510 -9.59 -6.95 -6.56
CA ALA A 510 -9.66 -5.54 -6.93
C ALA A 510 -11.11 -5.01 -7.05
N VAL A 511 -12.08 -5.88 -7.36
CA VAL A 511 -13.52 -5.54 -7.29
C VAL A 511 -13.95 -5.35 -5.84
N ASN A 512 -13.52 -6.26 -4.95
CA ASN A 512 -13.96 -6.28 -3.55
C ASN A 512 -13.31 -5.17 -2.69
N PHE A 513 -12.03 -4.87 -2.93
CA PHE A 513 -11.22 -3.97 -2.08
C PHE A 513 -10.79 -2.67 -2.76
N GLY A 514 -11.09 -2.51 -4.06
CA GLY A 514 -10.55 -1.44 -4.88
C GLY A 514 -9.14 -1.76 -5.35
N VAL A 515 -8.32 -0.74 -5.61
CA VAL A 515 -6.96 -0.94 -6.13
C VAL A 515 -6.13 -1.83 -5.20
N LEU A 516 -5.30 -2.70 -5.79
CA LEU A 516 -4.52 -3.72 -5.07
C LEU A 516 -3.62 -3.16 -3.97
N ASP A 517 -3.20 -1.90 -4.06
CA ASP A 517 -2.40 -1.25 -3.01
C ASP A 517 -3.17 -1.11 -1.68
N LYS A 518 -4.51 -1.05 -1.70
CA LYS A 518 -5.33 -0.95 -0.48
C LYS A 518 -5.27 -2.20 0.39
N CYS A 519 -5.07 -3.37 -0.22
CA CYS A 519 -5.00 -4.67 0.46
C CYS A 519 -3.63 -5.35 0.33
N SER A 520 -2.57 -4.57 0.12
CA SER A 520 -1.20 -5.08 -0.04
C SER A 520 -0.43 -5.14 1.26
N SER A 521 0.49 -6.11 1.36
CA SER A 521 1.39 -6.30 2.50
C SER A 521 2.56 -5.31 2.55
N PHE A 522 2.79 -4.44 1.55
CA PHE A 522 3.96 -3.55 1.55
C PHE A 522 4.09 -2.70 2.82
N LYS A 523 2.99 -2.14 3.33
CA LYS A 523 2.98 -1.34 4.56
C LYS A 523 3.30 -2.18 5.80
N TYR A 524 2.78 -3.39 5.86
CA TYR A 524 3.01 -4.31 6.98
C TYR A 524 4.44 -4.84 7.00
N GLU A 525 4.98 -5.23 5.84
CA GLU A 525 6.39 -5.64 5.71
C GLU A 525 7.37 -4.54 6.14
N ASN A 526 7.07 -3.28 5.81
CA ASN A 526 7.84 -2.15 6.29
C ASN A 526 7.80 -2.06 7.83
N TYR A 527 6.61 -2.23 8.42
CA TYR A 527 6.41 -2.20 9.87
C TYR A 527 7.08 -3.39 10.56
N LEU A 528 6.97 -4.60 10.00
CA LEU A 528 7.69 -5.80 10.48
C LEU A 528 9.19 -5.57 10.50
N GLY A 529 9.73 -4.94 9.46
CA GLY A 529 11.13 -4.51 9.40
C GLY A 529 11.51 -3.51 10.50
N GLN A 530 10.59 -2.64 10.91
CA GLN A 530 10.78 -1.72 12.04
C GLN A 530 10.76 -2.49 13.37
N LEU A 531 9.78 -3.36 13.62
CA LEU A 531 9.69 -4.19 14.81
C LEU A 531 10.95 -5.01 15.02
N LYS A 532 11.45 -5.63 13.96
CA LYS A 532 12.70 -6.40 14.01
C LYS A 532 13.90 -5.57 14.50
N LYS A 533 13.98 -4.29 14.15
CA LYS A 533 15.06 -3.38 14.58
C LYS A 533 14.97 -3.00 16.07
N LEU A 534 13.84 -3.20 16.72
CA LEU A 534 13.66 -2.93 18.14
C LEU A 534 14.32 -4.00 19.03
N VAL A 535 14.63 -5.17 18.47
CA VAL A 535 15.27 -6.28 19.19
C VAL A 535 16.78 -6.15 19.06
N HIS A 536 17.45 -5.92 20.18
CA HIS A 536 18.90 -5.76 20.26
C HIS A 536 19.60 -6.98 20.89
N ARG A 537 18.89 -7.81 21.65
CA ARG A 537 19.42 -8.97 22.36
C ARG A 537 18.53 -10.20 22.13
N PRO A 538 19.08 -11.42 22.13
CA PRO A 538 18.28 -12.63 21.94
C PRO A 538 17.28 -12.91 23.07
N GLN A 539 17.56 -12.45 24.31
CA GLN A 539 16.72 -12.73 25.47
C GLN A 539 15.49 -11.83 25.48
N GLN A 540 14.34 -12.42 25.77
CA GLN A 540 13.04 -11.74 25.90
C GLN A 540 12.73 -10.76 24.74
N PRO A 541 12.74 -11.21 23.49
CA PRO A 541 12.53 -10.34 22.33
C PRO A 541 11.14 -9.69 22.35
N CYS A 542 10.11 -10.39 22.83
CA CYS A 542 8.76 -9.85 22.97
C CYS A 542 8.73 -8.62 23.89
N SER A 543 9.25 -8.75 25.11
CA SER A 543 9.31 -7.63 26.09
C SER A 543 10.15 -6.45 25.57
N GLN A 544 11.22 -6.69 24.78
CA GLN A 544 12.00 -5.59 24.18
C GLN A 544 11.15 -4.81 23.18
N ILE A 545 10.43 -5.50 22.29
CA ILE A 545 9.54 -4.86 21.30
C ILE A 545 8.46 -4.04 22.01
N VAL A 546 7.78 -4.64 22.98
CA VAL A 546 6.67 -4.01 23.69
C VAL A 546 7.11 -2.72 24.39
N ARG A 547 8.24 -2.74 25.13
CA ARG A 547 8.80 -1.53 25.77
C ARG A 547 9.06 -0.42 24.77
N ARG A 548 9.66 -0.74 23.63
CA ARG A 548 9.98 0.26 22.59
C ARG A 548 8.74 0.82 21.92
N ILE A 549 7.69 0.01 21.76
CA ILE A 549 6.40 0.48 21.24
C ILE A 549 5.79 1.50 22.21
N PHE A 550 5.75 1.22 23.52
CA PHE A 550 5.22 2.15 24.52
C PHE A 550 6.04 3.44 24.59
N GLU A 551 7.37 3.38 24.56
CA GLU A 551 8.21 4.57 24.44
C GLU A 551 7.88 5.39 23.17
N GLY A 552 7.60 4.71 22.06
CA GLY A 552 7.21 5.35 20.80
C GLY A 552 5.87 6.06 20.86
N CYS A 553 4.93 5.61 21.68
CA CYS A 553 3.62 6.26 21.89
C CYS A 553 3.74 7.63 22.58
N LEU A 554 4.87 7.90 23.24
CA LEU A 554 5.18 9.21 23.83
C LEU A 554 5.66 10.24 22.79
N LYS A 555 5.98 9.81 21.57
CA LYS A 555 6.22 10.78 20.52
C LYS A 555 4.94 11.58 20.36
N GLU A 556 5.02 12.87 20.66
CA GLU A 556 4.11 13.77 20.00
C GLU A 556 4.27 13.46 18.51
N ASP A 557 3.26 12.85 17.92
CA ASP A 557 3.13 12.95 16.48
C ASP A 557 3.02 14.45 16.22
N ARG A 558 4.20 15.06 16.03
CA ARG A 558 4.16 16.17 15.11
C ARG A 558 3.53 15.52 13.90
N HIS A 559 2.22 15.76 13.73
CA HIS A 559 1.71 15.78 12.37
C HIS A 559 2.88 16.37 11.61
N HIS A 560 3.53 15.59 10.76
CA HIS A 560 4.33 16.19 9.73
C HIS A 560 3.32 17.05 8.98
N ILE A 561 3.04 18.24 9.56
CA ILE A 561 2.66 19.37 8.77
C ILE A 561 3.82 19.37 7.81
N HIS A 562 3.60 18.74 6.65
CA HIS A 562 4.54 18.80 5.56
C HIS A 562 4.67 20.29 5.30
N GLN A 563 5.62 20.91 6.03
CA GLN A 563 5.88 22.33 5.83
C GLN A 563 6.26 22.42 4.38
N LEU A 564 5.41 23.10 3.62
CA LEU A 564 5.71 23.49 2.27
C LEU A 564 7.11 24.09 2.28
N LYS A 565 8.10 23.36 1.76
CA LYS A 565 9.50 23.74 1.94
C LYS A 565 10.16 23.92 0.60
N PHE A 566 10.51 25.16 0.31
CA PHE A 566 11.43 25.51 -0.75
C PHE A 566 12.87 25.22 -0.30
N SER A 567 13.69 24.68 -1.19
CA SER A 567 15.10 24.40 -0.88
C SER A 567 15.99 24.52 -2.11
N ILE A 568 17.27 24.80 -1.87
CA ILE A 568 18.31 25.07 -2.87
C ILE A 568 17.95 26.29 -3.71
N GLN A 569 18.13 27.49 -3.13
CA GLN A 569 17.96 28.77 -3.83
C GLN A 569 18.99 28.87 -4.95
N HIS A 570 18.60 29.45 -6.09
CA HIS A 570 19.46 29.72 -7.24
C HIS A 570 18.97 30.96 -8.01
N VAL A 571 19.71 31.35 -9.07
CA VAL A 571 19.40 32.51 -9.92
C VAL A 571 19.39 32.17 -11.42
N ASP A 572 19.68 30.91 -11.77
CA ASP A 572 20.00 30.51 -13.16
C ASP A 572 18.79 29.94 -13.91
N GLY A 573 17.58 29.89 -13.29
CA GLY A 573 16.40 29.33 -13.93
C GLY A 573 15.78 30.27 -14.96
N PRO A 574 15.02 29.72 -15.93
CA PRO A 574 14.22 30.55 -16.80
C PRO A 574 13.19 31.32 -15.96
N ILE A 575 13.10 32.64 -16.19
CA ILE A 575 12.19 33.52 -15.47
C ILE A 575 11.71 34.65 -16.38
N THR A 576 10.45 35.04 -16.22
CA THR A 576 9.91 36.22 -16.96
C THR A 576 10.35 37.51 -16.30
N ILE A 577 10.33 38.61 -17.07
CA ILE A 577 10.74 39.95 -16.62
C ILE A 577 9.98 40.36 -15.37
N ALA A 578 8.67 40.08 -15.33
CA ALA A 578 7.78 40.42 -14.22
C ALA A 578 8.13 39.72 -12.89
N LEU A 579 8.79 38.56 -12.96
CA LEU A 579 9.12 37.73 -11.77
C LEU A 579 10.61 37.84 -11.37
N ARG A 580 11.42 38.71 -12.01
CA ARG A 580 12.87 38.81 -11.76
C ARG A 580 13.23 39.10 -10.31
N HIS A 581 12.33 39.71 -9.55
CA HIS A 581 12.54 40.02 -8.12
C HIS A 581 12.14 38.91 -7.18
N CYS A 582 11.56 37.79 -7.69
CA CYS A 582 11.13 36.66 -6.89
C CYS A 582 12.30 35.72 -6.63
N LEU A 583 12.22 34.98 -5.50
CA LEU A 583 13.21 33.96 -5.17
C LEU A 583 12.98 32.70 -6.01
N GLN A 584 14.07 32.14 -6.53
CA GLN A 584 14.06 30.92 -7.33
C GLN A 584 14.63 29.75 -6.53
N PHE A 585 14.04 28.56 -6.69
CA PHE A 585 14.44 27.34 -5.99
C PHE A 585 14.50 26.14 -6.94
N LYS A 586 15.43 25.22 -6.67
CA LYS A 586 15.52 23.95 -7.39
C LYS A 586 14.51 22.93 -6.92
N ASN A 587 14.11 22.98 -5.64
CA ASN A 587 13.26 21.97 -5.02
C ASN A 587 12.11 22.59 -4.24
N TYR A 588 10.98 21.88 -4.26
CA TYR A 588 9.81 22.14 -3.45
C TYR A 588 9.25 20.83 -2.88
N GLN A 589 9.10 20.76 -1.57
CA GLN A 589 8.40 19.67 -0.90
C GLN A 589 6.97 20.09 -0.66
N GLY A 590 6.06 19.53 -1.44
CA GLY A 590 4.62 19.72 -1.29
C GLY A 590 3.96 18.60 -0.47
N PHE A 591 2.66 18.73 -0.20
CA PHE A 591 1.88 17.70 0.51
C PHE A 591 1.81 16.36 -0.23
N LYS A 592 1.76 16.41 -1.56
CA LYS A 592 1.54 15.20 -2.38
C LYS A 592 2.82 14.59 -2.94
N CYS A 593 3.80 15.40 -3.28
CA CYS A 593 5.02 14.92 -3.92
C CYS A 593 6.17 15.92 -3.79
N PHE A 594 7.35 15.40 -4.06
CA PHE A 594 8.56 16.20 -4.22
C PHE A 594 8.68 16.69 -5.67
N VAL A 595 8.80 18.00 -5.85
CA VAL A 595 9.01 18.65 -7.14
C VAL A 595 10.44 19.15 -7.19
N SER A 596 11.12 18.93 -8.30
CA SER A 596 12.47 19.47 -8.53
C SER A 596 12.60 19.93 -9.96
N ALA A 597 13.39 20.93 -10.22
CA ALA A 597 13.80 21.33 -11.57
C ALA A 597 14.92 20.43 -12.15
N THR A 598 15.32 19.37 -11.42
CA THR A 598 16.37 18.44 -11.83
C THR A 598 15.80 17.10 -12.31
N ASP A 599 16.56 16.38 -13.11
CA ASP A 599 16.15 15.09 -13.71
C ASP A 599 15.60 14.09 -12.70
N GLY A 600 14.61 13.32 -13.16
CA GLY A 600 13.92 12.30 -12.39
C GLY A 600 12.80 12.82 -11.48
N ASN A 601 12.72 14.13 -11.19
CA ASN A 601 11.71 14.70 -10.31
C ASN A 601 11.01 15.94 -10.89
N ASN A 602 11.13 16.15 -12.19
CA ASN A 602 10.73 17.36 -12.89
C ASN A 602 9.57 17.15 -13.89
N TYR A 603 9.05 15.94 -14.05
CA TYR A 603 7.94 15.66 -14.99
C TYR A 603 6.60 15.56 -14.27
N PHE A 604 5.66 16.37 -14.73
CA PHE A 604 4.35 16.49 -14.09
C PHE A 604 3.23 16.71 -15.11
N GLU A 605 2.00 16.49 -14.65
CA GLU A 605 0.80 17.01 -15.27
C GLU A 605 0.37 18.28 -14.55
N VAL A 606 0.29 19.35 -15.30
CA VAL A 606 -0.16 20.68 -14.86
C VAL A 606 -1.25 21.15 -15.81
N ALA A 607 -2.41 21.51 -15.30
CA ALA A 607 -3.56 21.95 -16.12
C ALA A 607 -3.91 20.96 -17.27
N LYS A 608 -3.83 19.65 -17.01
CA LYS A 608 -4.05 18.56 -17.98
C LYS A 608 -3.02 18.48 -19.12
N LYS A 609 -1.89 19.15 -18.99
CA LYS A 609 -0.75 19.07 -19.92
C LYS A 609 0.43 18.38 -19.26
N ILE A 610 1.10 17.51 -19.98
CA ILE A 610 2.28 16.78 -19.49
C ILE A 610 3.51 17.51 -19.98
N GLY A 611 4.46 17.74 -19.07
CA GLY A 611 5.68 18.48 -19.40
C GLY A 611 6.68 18.49 -18.25
N LEU A 612 7.59 19.42 -18.35
CA LEU A 612 8.79 19.55 -17.54
C LEU A 612 8.75 20.82 -16.69
N VAL A 613 8.96 20.70 -15.39
CA VAL A 613 9.24 21.84 -14.50
C VAL A 613 10.68 22.30 -14.75
N ARG A 614 10.81 23.55 -15.21
CA ARG A 614 12.10 24.20 -15.52
C ARG A 614 12.62 25.05 -14.38
N ASN A 615 11.72 25.62 -13.57
CA ASN A 615 12.06 26.46 -12.43
C ASN A 615 10.91 26.50 -11.42
N ILE A 616 11.24 26.76 -10.17
CA ILE A 616 10.30 26.90 -9.06
C ILE A 616 10.51 28.29 -8.46
N ILE A 617 9.43 29.07 -8.35
CA ILE A 617 9.49 30.48 -7.96
C ILE A 617 8.64 30.68 -6.72
N GLN A 618 9.18 31.29 -5.70
CA GLN A 618 8.46 31.67 -4.49
C GLN A 618 7.93 33.10 -4.61
N ILE A 619 6.63 33.25 -4.34
CA ILE A 619 5.98 34.56 -4.25
C ILE A 619 5.66 34.82 -2.78
N LYS A 620 6.03 36.01 -2.29
CA LYS A 620 5.62 36.51 -0.99
C LYS A 620 4.35 37.33 -1.16
N THR A 621 3.21 36.82 -0.70
CA THR A 621 1.93 37.54 -0.66
C THR A 621 1.54 37.75 0.82
N GLY A 622 2.07 38.82 1.44
CA GLY A 622 1.86 39.07 2.89
C GLY A 622 2.46 37.98 3.75
N GLU A 623 1.69 37.41 4.66
CA GLU A 623 2.12 36.31 5.56
C GLU A 623 2.10 34.93 4.89
N SER A 624 1.54 34.78 3.68
CA SER A 624 1.49 33.51 2.97
C SER A 624 2.63 33.39 1.94
N CYS A 625 3.28 32.23 1.93
CA CYS A 625 4.28 31.85 0.91
C CYS A 625 3.59 30.97 -0.15
N ASP A 626 3.31 31.55 -1.32
CA ASP A 626 2.79 30.82 -2.46
C ASP A 626 3.92 30.57 -3.48
N GLY A 627 3.72 29.60 -4.37
CA GLY A 627 4.72 29.24 -5.36
C GLY A 627 4.16 29.13 -6.78
N LEU A 628 5.03 29.43 -7.74
CA LEU A 628 4.79 29.21 -9.15
C LEU A 628 5.82 28.25 -9.72
N VAL A 629 5.48 27.62 -10.84
CA VAL A 629 6.42 26.84 -11.65
C VAL A 629 6.51 27.40 -13.07
N MET A 630 7.73 27.43 -13.58
CA MET A 630 7.98 27.57 -15.02
C MET A 630 7.89 26.17 -15.62
N PHE A 631 6.97 25.96 -16.52
CA PHE A 631 6.61 24.65 -17.07
C PHE A 631 6.68 24.66 -18.59
N GLU A 632 7.36 23.66 -19.16
CA GLU A 632 7.45 23.47 -20.60
C GLU A 632 6.71 22.18 -20.99
N GLU A 633 5.75 22.28 -21.90
CA GLU A 633 4.91 21.17 -22.35
C GLU A 633 5.60 20.32 -23.42
N PHE A 634 5.24 19.04 -23.52
CA PHE A 634 5.57 18.24 -24.69
C PHE A 634 4.75 18.70 -25.90
N ALA A 635 5.42 18.80 -27.05
CA ALA A 635 4.78 19.21 -28.30
C ALA A 635 3.87 18.09 -28.86
N ALA A 636 4.27 16.84 -28.69
CA ALA A 636 3.52 15.68 -29.11
C ALA A 636 3.74 14.49 -28.16
N LEU A 637 2.68 13.72 -27.93
CA LEU A 637 2.67 12.51 -27.16
C LEU A 637 2.09 11.39 -28.03
N GLU A 638 2.88 10.36 -28.28
CA GLU A 638 2.53 9.22 -29.13
C GLU A 638 2.36 7.95 -28.30
N SER A 639 1.65 6.97 -28.84
CA SER A 639 1.52 5.66 -28.22
C SER A 639 2.85 4.91 -28.26
N PHE A 640 3.28 4.37 -27.12
CA PHE A 640 4.49 3.57 -27.03
C PHE A 640 4.29 2.12 -27.49
N PHE A 641 3.10 1.58 -27.24
CA PHE A 641 2.62 0.28 -27.74
C PHE A 641 1.10 0.33 -27.92
N THR A 642 0.57 -0.51 -28.81
CA THR A 642 -0.85 -0.59 -29.14
C THR A 642 -1.55 -1.77 -28.46
N ASP A 643 -0.82 -2.84 -28.24
CA ASP A 643 -1.32 -4.10 -27.68
C ASP A 643 -0.72 -4.36 -26.30
N PRO A 644 -1.48 -4.97 -25.35
CA PRO A 644 -2.87 -5.46 -25.43
C PRO A 644 -3.93 -4.34 -25.24
N LEU A 645 -3.53 -3.16 -24.91
CA LEU A 645 -4.30 -1.92 -24.82
C LEU A 645 -3.38 -0.77 -25.21
N SER A 646 -3.87 0.19 -25.99
CA SER A 646 -3.05 1.37 -26.33
C SER A 646 -2.45 2.01 -25.08
N SER A 647 -1.15 2.23 -25.09
CA SER A 647 -0.41 2.77 -23.97
C SER A 647 -0.87 4.17 -23.55
N ASN A 648 -1.49 4.93 -24.47
CA ASN A 648 -2.10 6.22 -24.17
C ASN A 648 -3.23 6.10 -23.14
N ASN A 649 -4.06 5.04 -23.25
CA ASN A 649 -5.11 4.76 -22.28
C ASN A 649 -4.56 4.45 -20.87
N LEU A 650 -3.31 3.99 -20.81
CA LEU A 650 -2.60 3.69 -19.57
C LEU A 650 -1.79 4.88 -19.02
N SER A 651 -1.89 6.06 -19.66
CA SER A 651 -1.03 7.22 -19.39
C SER A 651 0.46 6.89 -19.51
N ILE A 652 0.82 6.18 -20.59
CA ILE A 652 2.18 5.85 -21.00
C ILE A 652 2.38 6.37 -22.41
N PHE A 653 3.31 7.31 -22.60
CA PHE A 653 3.50 8.02 -23.85
C PHE A 653 4.96 7.97 -24.30
N TYR A 654 5.19 7.94 -25.61
CA TYR A 654 6.47 8.32 -26.19
C TYR A 654 6.45 9.82 -26.50
N ALA A 655 7.41 10.54 -25.98
CA ALA A 655 7.56 11.99 -26.12
C ALA A 655 8.93 12.30 -26.73
N SER A 656 8.96 12.98 -27.88
CA SER A 656 10.22 13.23 -28.62
C SER A 656 10.64 14.70 -28.64
N LYS A 657 9.71 15.63 -28.49
CA LYS A 657 9.96 17.07 -28.62
C LYS A 657 9.24 17.86 -27.54
N MET A 658 9.91 18.91 -27.06
CA MET A 658 9.35 19.93 -26.21
C MET A 658 8.85 21.12 -27.07
N THR A 659 7.93 21.91 -26.54
CA THR A 659 7.40 23.09 -27.26
C THR A 659 8.42 24.24 -27.38
N GLY A 660 9.44 24.26 -26.53
CA GLY A 660 10.35 25.41 -26.41
C GLY A 660 9.76 26.62 -25.70
N ILE A 661 8.49 26.54 -25.26
CA ILE A 661 7.75 27.66 -24.64
C ILE A 661 7.54 27.36 -23.16
N ASN A 662 8.07 28.23 -22.31
CA ASN A 662 7.85 28.18 -20.87
C ASN A 662 6.56 28.93 -20.50
N LYS A 663 5.65 28.24 -19.81
CA LYS A 663 4.42 28.80 -19.25
C LYS A 663 4.51 28.83 -17.73
N ILE A 664 3.74 29.70 -17.11
CA ILE A 664 3.72 29.88 -15.65
C ILE A 664 2.42 29.28 -15.11
N TYR A 665 2.54 28.45 -14.09
CA TYR A 665 1.41 27.86 -13.38
C TYR A 665 1.62 27.95 -11.87
N PRO A 666 0.53 28.03 -11.07
CA PRO A 666 0.61 27.85 -9.63
C PRO A 666 1.16 26.45 -9.25
N LEU A 667 1.94 26.35 -8.18
CA LEU A 667 2.37 25.06 -7.63
C LEU A 667 1.18 24.17 -7.22
N SER A 668 0.05 24.75 -6.84
CA SER A 668 -1.21 24.07 -6.53
C SER A 668 -1.79 23.27 -7.71
N ASP A 669 -1.45 23.66 -8.94
CA ASP A 669 -1.97 23.03 -10.16
C ASP A 669 -1.17 21.79 -10.57
N ILE A 670 -0.08 21.50 -9.86
CA ILE A 670 0.65 20.23 -10.00
C ILE A 670 -0.21 19.12 -9.43
N ASN A 671 -0.69 18.24 -10.30
CA ASN A 671 -1.64 17.18 -9.91
C ASN A 671 -0.99 15.80 -9.87
N ILE A 672 -0.24 15.44 -10.89
CA ILE A 672 0.25 14.08 -11.11
C ILE A 672 1.71 14.13 -11.50
N LYS A 673 2.51 13.28 -10.84
CA LYS A 673 3.91 13.09 -11.19
C LYS A 673 4.06 12.00 -12.24
N TYR A 674 4.99 12.21 -13.15
CA TYR A 674 5.35 11.26 -14.20
C TYR A 674 6.78 10.78 -14.03
N LEU A 675 6.99 9.50 -14.33
CA LEU A 675 8.30 8.90 -14.49
C LEU A 675 8.74 9.10 -15.94
N GLN A 676 9.99 9.49 -16.14
CA GLN A 676 10.62 9.59 -17.45
C GLN A 676 11.68 8.50 -17.61
N ILE A 677 11.71 7.83 -18.76
CA ILE A 677 12.75 6.86 -19.12
C ILE A 677 13.28 7.18 -20.52
N PRO A 678 14.58 7.37 -20.72
CA PRO A 678 15.17 7.56 -22.05
C PRO A 678 14.85 6.37 -22.98
N TYR A 679 14.41 6.67 -24.20
CA TYR A 679 14.11 5.67 -25.21
C TYR A 679 14.33 6.23 -26.62
N LYS A 680 15.25 5.63 -27.41
CA LYS A 680 15.65 6.13 -28.74
C LYS A 680 16.07 7.62 -28.67
N SER A 681 15.51 8.45 -29.53
CA SER A 681 15.76 9.91 -29.59
C SER A 681 14.86 10.74 -28.65
N GLY A 682 14.03 10.09 -27.83
CA GLY A 682 13.09 10.75 -26.92
C GLY A 682 13.01 10.04 -25.58
N PHE A 683 11.82 10.09 -25.00
CA PHE A 683 11.54 9.55 -23.67
C PHE A 683 10.20 8.80 -23.64
N ILE A 684 10.14 7.78 -22.81
CA ILE A 684 8.85 7.25 -22.37
C ILE A 684 8.47 7.95 -21.08
N VAL A 685 7.31 8.60 -21.09
CA VAL A 685 6.73 9.29 -19.93
C VAL A 685 5.53 8.50 -19.47
N MET A 686 5.50 8.17 -18.17
CA MET A 686 4.39 7.38 -17.63
C MET A 686 3.97 7.86 -16.25
N ARG A 687 2.65 7.93 -16.07
CA ARG A 687 2.02 8.33 -14.81
C ARG A 687 2.51 7.44 -13.67
N GLN A 688 2.96 8.07 -12.58
CA GLN A 688 3.26 7.40 -11.34
C GLN A 688 1.93 7.02 -10.63
N LEU A 689 1.75 5.73 -10.30
CA LEU A 689 0.50 5.19 -9.74
C LEU A 689 0.46 5.26 -8.20
N HIS A 690 1.63 5.28 -7.57
CA HIS A 690 1.76 5.32 -6.11
C HIS A 690 2.77 6.39 -5.74
N LEU A 691 2.43 7.19 -4.75
CA LEU A 691 3.25 8.27 -4.19
C LEU A 691 3.59 7.97 -2.73
#